data_16d639f02feb6a77fb84dcdc82665381
#
_entry.id   16d639f02feb6a77fb84dcdc82665381
#
_cell.length_a   1.000
_cell.length_b   1.000
_cell.length_c   1.000
_cell.angle_alpha   90.00
_cell.angle_beta   90.00
_cell.angle_gamma   90.00
#
_symmetry.space_group_name_H-M   'P 1'
#
loop_
_entity.id
_entity.type
_entity.pdbx_description
1 polymer ?
#
loop_
_entity_poly.entity_id
_entity_poly.type
_entity_poly.pdbx_seq_one_letter_code
_entity_poly.pdbx_strand_id
1 'polypeptide(L)'
;MSAVAIAAVSLTACGGSRGATPPTTPIGSQGGAKKASITMRLKVSKTTKQQAGVRKPKYVSPATNGVSITAYTTGTTPPAAPTIVVDVSGDAGSQCTANADGTKTCTIGFQAPVGLDTFAISAYDGIPANGQPTGNLLSANKVNNIEVMANTVNQVNITLNGQVASLAVTPSQILALADGQPQTIPISVDPLDADGYIILQTPFNNGNGQNVSVAITSGDPTHTLTLTPAGDGNPTDYVLQYTGGAVSDAVITATLPGVTAGTGNFTPMNAFPSSLNLDYKVPNSTAPLKAAIALYTGPVQATYSSGNQASACSVSPASQNPNSPGATVTFTVTGTNSGTCDVLLTATAAGQTVVYPVPVSVSGTGVGVGIGASKIKHVVFILEENRSFDNVFGGLDAAGKPFPGANTASHVTSGAPVPMDHLGNVVQLVSRPLGALPGGAPQCYNPGHEHVWQQTAIDGGKMDGFDLVPLPPVPCPSALPSPAPTDWNYQTLRYSDVKPYWSMAETYALSDNHFETISSGSFSEHLIAASGNNNRIIDNPTTRPWGCDNPNGATQTPEYIEAGGGIGLDYIPNGPFPCFSWPTFADVMTKYGKSWLYYAPGNQDFGYEWSILNAFNQDRYGPAWSNVISPNVQFINDVAAGKLAQFTWIVPTLATSDHPRSGTNEGPSYVTSLVNAVGASQFWSTTAVFIMWDDWGGMYDHVPPPKTSIGPGYGARTGFIAVSPYAKRGYVSHTFIDTASVLKFAEEILNIPSMGGYDTDSQTGDLMDLFDFTQAPTPFLGPFKTQYTKAQIMKLGAMPTGDPDDY
;
A
#
# COMPACT_ATOMS: atom_id res chain seq x y z
N MET A 1 33.50 7.30 6.50
CA MET A 1 34.95 7.30 6.31
C MET A 1 35.53 6.38 7.37
N SER A 2 35.79 5.14 7.04
CA SER A 2 36.63 4.25 7.83
C SER A 2 37.22 3.23 6.88
N ALA A 3 38.50 3.27 6.78
CA ALA A 3 39.35 2.57 5.80
C ALA A 3 39.25 1.05 5.98
N VAL A 4 38.94 0.37 4.89
CA VAL A 4 39.12 -1.07 4.74
C VAL A 4 40.64 -1.35 4.65
N ALA A 5 41.18 -1.94 5.68
CA ALA A 5 42.54 -2.43 5.65
C ALA A 5 42.61 -3.75 4.87
N ILE A 6 42.92 -3.66 3.60
CA ILE A 6 43.37 -4.81 2.80
C ILE A 6 44.80 -5.15 3.25
N ALA A 7 45.00 -6.21 3.96
CA ALA A 7 46.30 -6.74 4.25
C ALA A 7 46.84 -7.42 2.97
N ALA A 8 47.43 -6.64 2.09
CA ALA A 8 48.29 -7.14 1.04
C ALA A 8 49.63 -7.49 1.65
N VAL A 9 49.98 -8.75 1.66
CA VAL A 9 51.33 -9.19 1.96
C VAL A 9 52.17 -8.93 0.72
N SER A 10 52.99 -7.87 0.78
CA SER A 10 53.94 -7.51 -0.25
C SER A 10 55.06 -8.51 -0.33
N LEU A 11 55.26 -9.07 -1.51
CA LEU A 11 56.49 -9.75 -1.90
C LEU A 11 57.58 -8.69 -2.12
N THR A 12 58.56 -8.62 -1.26
CA THR A 12 59.81 -7.95 -1.58
C THR A 12 60.71 -8.89 -2.35
N ALA A 13 60.78 -8.71 -3.67
CA ALA A 13 61.81 -9.30 -4.48
C ALA A 13 62.97 -8.31 -4.58
N CYS A 14 64.13 -8.66 -4.08
CA CYS A 14 65.40 -7.98 -4.37
C CYS A 14 65.82 -8.24 -5.82
N GLY A 15 66.00 -7.15 -6.57
CA GLY A 15 66.36 -7.19 -7.97
C GLY A 15 67.79 -7.55 -8.22
N GLY A 16 68.03 -8.12 -9.38
CA GLY A 16 69.28 -8.29 -10.01
C GLY A 16 69.14 -8.49 -11.50
N SER A 17 69.38 -7.43 -12.25
CA SER A 17 69.35 -7.42 -13.71
C SER A 17 70.55 -8.16 -14.27
N ARG A 18 70.39 -8.97 -15.34
CA ARG A 18 71.11 -9.00 -16.57
C ARG A 18 70.57 -10.07 -17.52
N GLY A 19 70.33 -9.63 -18.76
CA GLY A 19 69.90 -10.49 -19.84
C GLY A 19 70.97 -11.42 -20.36
N ALA A 20 70.50 -12.57 -20.91
CA ALA A 20 71.18 -13.38 -21.90
C ALA A 20 70.14 -14.21 -22.66
N THR A 21 70.28 -14.22 -23.96
CA THR A 21 69.49 -14.93 -24.97
C THR A 21 69.62 -16.44 -24.80
N PRO A 22 68.69 -17.25 -25.28
CA PRO A 22 68.64 -18.71 -25.06
C PRO A 22 69.50 -19.49 -26.07
N PRO A 23 70.10 -20.57 -25.70
CA PRO A 23 70.57 -21.58 -26.65
C PRO A 23 69.57 -22.69 -26.88
N THR A 24 69.44 -23.08 -28.13
CA THR A 24 68.66 -24.21 -28.63
C THR A 24 69.28 -25.57 -28.31
N THR A 25 68.43 -26.48 -27.82
CA THR A 25 68.42 -27.94 -27.90
C THR A 25 69.67 -28.82 -27.51
N PRO A 26 69.47 -30.04 -27.02
CA PRO A 26 68.69 -31.14 -27.61
C PRO A 26 67.82 -31.98 -26.61
N ILE A 27 66.95 -32.76 -27.21
CA ILE A 27 66.16 -33.83 -26.65
C ILE A 27 67.05 -34.95 -26.06
N GLY A 28 66.72 -35.37 -24.84
CA GLY A 28 67.31 -36.55 -24.25
C GLY A 28 66.73 -36.94 -22.89
N SER A 29 66.02 -38.08 -22.89
CA SER A 29 65.77 -39.01 -21.78
C SER A 29 64.72 -38.60 -20.74
N GLN A 30 63.71 -39.45 -20.61
CA GLN A 30 62.70 -39.54 -19.49
C GLN A 30 63.42 -39.61 -18.13
N GLY A 31 63.58 -38.48 -17.50
CA GLY A 31 63.76 -38.33 -16.06
C GLY A 31 62.46 -37.88 -15.40
N GLY A 32 61.93 -38.58 -14.39
CA GLY A 32 60.77 -38.19 -13.63
C GLY A 32 60.93 -36.77 -13.20
N ALA A 33 59.87 -35.97 -13.35
CA ALA A 33 59.83 -34.54 -13.04
C ALA A 33 60.44 -34.34 -11.65
N LYS A 34 61.47 -33.44 -11.54
CA LYS A 34 62.03 -33.06 -10.24
C LYS A 34 60.96 -32.48 -9.37
N LYS A 35 60.85 -32.95 -8.14
CA LYS A 35 59.92 -32.46 -7.14
C LYS A 35 60.66 -31.60 -6.13
N ALA A 36 59.97 -30.60 -5.59
CA ALA A 36 60.48 -29.75 -4.52
C ALA A 36 59.44 -29.69 -3.33
N SER A 37 60.00 -29.45 -2.17
CA SER A 37 59.18 -29.36 -0.94
C SER A 37 58.31 -28.10 -0.93
N ILE A 38 57.06 -28.28 -0.62
CA ILE A 38 56.07 -27.22 -0.39
C ILE A 38 55.67 -27.21 1.09
N THR A 39 55.54 -26.01 1.65
CA THR A 39 54.95 -25.81 2.97
C THR A 39 53.81 -24.85 2.83
N MET A 40 52.63 -25.30 3.25
CA MET A 40 51.38 -24.50 3.26
C MET A 40 50.93 -24.32 4.69
N ARG A 41 50.46 -23.11 5.01
CA ARG A 41 49.80 -22.82 6.30
C ARG A 41 48.33 -22.58 6.09
N LEU A 42 47.49 -23.27 6.86
CA LEU A 42 46.05 -23.11 6.91
C LEU A 42 45.59 -22.70 8.31
N LYS A 43 44.78 -21.68 8.42
CA LYS A 43 44.16 -21.28 9.68
C LYS A 43 42.67 -21.61 9.61
N VAL A 44 42.20 -22.51 10.49
CA VAL A 44 40.80 -22.89 10.64
C VAL A 44 40.18 -22.04 11.79
N SER A 45 39.06 -21.43 11.53
CA SER A 45 38.36 -20.59 12.52
C SER A 45 37.82 -21.42 13.67
N LYS A 46 37.58 -20.78 14.81
CA LYS A 46 36.93 -21.44 15.95
C LYS A 46 35.43 -21.70 15.68
N THR A 47 34.94 -22.81 16.22
CA THR A 47 33.52 -23.17 16.19
C THR A 47 32.69 -22.23 17.09
N THR A 48 32.21 -21.14 16.54
CA THR A 48 31.15 -20.34 17.18
C THR A 48 30.06 -20.17 16.15
N LYS A 49 28.86 -20.71 16.44
CA LYS A 49 27.66 -20.33 15.68
C LYS A 49 27.53 -18.81 15.74
N GLN A 50 27.56 -18.17 14.60
CA GLN A 50 27.49 -16.72 14.53
C GLN A 50 26.04 -16.27 14.77
N GLN A 51 25.87 -15.32 15.67
CA GLN A 51 24.62 -14.55 15.80
C GLN A 51 24.48 -13.68 14.55
N ALA A 52 23.27 -13.60 14.00
CA ALA A 52 22.93 -12.72 12.90
C ALA A 52 23.41 -11.28 13.19
N GLY A 53 24.04 -10.63 12.22
CA GLY A 53 24.42 -9.22 12.30
C GLY A 53 25.89 -8.90 12.57
N VAL A 54 26.76 -9.87 12.88
CA VAL A 54 28.21 -9.62 13.08
C VAL A 54 29.03 -10.45 12.09
N ARG A 55 29.34 -9.88 10.96
CA ARG A 55 30.15 -10.52 9.91
C ARG A 55 31.65 -10.32 10.19
N LYS A 56 32.38 -11.44 10.31
CA LYS A 56 33.86 -11.44 10.31
C LYS A 56 34.34 -12.31 9.15
N PRO A 57 35.33 -11.88 8.35
CA PRO A 57 35.85 -12.66 7.25
C PRO A 57 36.36 -14.02 7.74
N LYS A 58 35.91 -15.10 7.13
CA LYS A 58 36.38 -16.46 7.38
C LYS A 58 36.68 -17.10 6.03
N TYR A 59 37.91 -17.45 5.80
CA TYR A 59 38.35 -18.06 4.58
C TYR A 59 38.20 -19.59 4.58
N VAL A 60 38.03 -20.18 5.76
CA VAL A 60 37.88 -21.62 5.96
C VAL A 60 36.78 -21.85 6.97
N SER A 61 35.82 -22.72 6.63
CA SER A 61 34.73 -23.09 7.55
C SER A 61 35.27 -23.64 8.86
N PRO A 62 34.65 -23.29 9.99
CA PRO A 62 34.98 -23.85 11.32
C PRO A 62 34.81 -25.35 11.40
N ALA A 63 33.95 -25.93 10.58
CA ALA A 63 33.68 -27.36 10.50
C ALA A 63 34.76 -28.11 9.71
N THR A 64 35.74 -27.43 9.13
CA THR A 64 36.80 -28.10 8.34
C THR A 64 37.58 -29.08 9.17
N ASN A 65 37.55 -30.35 8.78
CA ASN A 65 38.27 -31.46 9.40
C ASN A 65 39.24 -32.19 8.43
N GLY A 66 39.00 -32.04 7.10
CA GLY A 66 39.82 -32.60 6.08
C GLY A 66 40.26 -31.62 5.00
N VAL A 67 41.45 -31.73 4.46
CA VAL A 67 41.93 -30.93 3.32
C VAL A 67 42.57 -31.83 2.29
N SER A 68 42.18 -31.70 1.01
CA SER A 68 42.88 -32.33 -0.11
C SER A 68 43.62 -31.26 -0.91
N ILE A 69 44.84 -31.60 -1.36
CA ILE A 69 45.70 -30.75 -2.21
C ILE A 69 46.12 -31.54 -3.43
N THR A 70 45.84 -30.97 -4.60
CA THR A 70 46.35 -31.52 -5.87
C THR A 70 47.28 -30.51 -6.49
N ALA A 71 48.56 -30.89 -6.67
CA ALA A 71 49.60 -30.10 -7.31
C ALA A 71 50.05 -30.76 -8.62
N TYR A 72 50.02 -30.01 -9.70
CA TYR A 72 50.39 -30.51 -11.03
C TYR A 72 50.88 -29.36 -11.92
N THR A 73 51.69 -29.69 -12.92
CA THR A 73 52.26 -28.70 -13.84
C THR A 73 51.14 -27.98 -14.61
N THR A 74 51.14 -26.66 -14.60
CA THR A 74 50.12 -25.83 -15.27
C THR A 74 50.02 -26.19 -16.76
N GLY A 75 48.78 -26.33 -17.25
CA GLY A 75 48.52 -26.72 -18.64
C GLY A 75 48.45 -28.25 -18.87
N THR A 76 48.74 -29.06 -17.87
CA THR A 76 48.55 -30.51 -17.94
C THR A 76 47.20 -30.95 -17.34
N THR A 77 46.78 -32.17 -17.67
CA THR A 77 45.59 -32.77 -17.06
C THR A 77 45.83 -32.99 -15.56
N PRO A 78 44.90 -32.61 -14.69
CA PRO A 78 44.99 -32.90 -13.26
C PRO A 78 45.08 -34.39 -12.99
N PRO A 79 45.88 -34.82 -12.01
CA PRO A 79 45.94 -36.24 -11.63
C PRO A 79 44.57 -36.65 -11.02
N ALA A 80 44.22 -37.95 -11.22
CA ALA A 80 42.95 -38.50 -10.74
C ALA A 80 42.85 -38.53 -9.20
N ALA A 81 43.98 -38.57 -8.50
CA ALA A 81 44.05 -38.57 -7.04
C ALA A 81 44.72 -37.30 -6.53
N PRO A 82 44.34 -36.76 -5.37
CA PRO A 82 45.05 -35.68 -4.72
C PRO A 82 46.51 -35.98 -4.48
N THR A 83 47.36 -34.95 -4.51
CA THR A 83 48.79 -35.10 -4.14
C THR A 83 48.94 -35.42 -2.66
N ILE A 84 48.08 -34.87 -1.83
CA ILE A 84 48.00 -35.19 -0.39
C ILE A 84 46.57 -34.93 0.13
N VAL A 85 46.16 -35.74 1.11
CA VAL A 85 44.96 -35.53 1.89
C VAL A 85 45.36 -35.45 3.37
N VAL A 86 44.92 -34.46 4.07
CA VAL A 86 45.40 -34.13 5.41
C VAL A 86 44.24 -34.01 6.41
N ASP A 87 44.41 -34.65 7.55
CA ASP A 87 43.55 -34.41 8.71
C ASP A 87 43.89 -33.06 9.36
N VAL A 88 42.90 -32.18 9.46
CA VAL A 88 42.96 -30.85 10.09
C VAL A 88 41.96 -30.70 11.23
N SER A 89 41.42 -31.79 11.76
CA SER A 89 40.46 -31.82 12.85
C SER A 89 40.97 -31.16 14.15
N GLY A 90 42.30 -31.26 14.37
CA GLY A 90 42.94 -30.85 15.61
C GLY A 90 43.01 -31.96 16.65
N ASP A 91 42.55 -33.15 16.30
CA ASP A 91 42.65 -34.35 17.15
C ASP A 91 44.04 -34.95 17.12
N ALA A 92 44.28 -35.97 17.95
CA ALA A 92 45.54 -36.68 18.00
C ALA A 92 45.85 -37.28 16.63
N GLY A 93 46.99 -36.86 16.05
CA GLY A 93 47.41 -37.29 14.71
C GLY A 93 47.17 -36.28 13.60
N SER A 94 46.41 -35.18 13.85
CA SER A 94 46.22 -34.12 12.89
C SER A 94 47.47 -33.25 12.73
N GLN A 95 47.61 -32.57 11.58
CA GLN A 95 48.72 -31.64 11.30
C GLN A 95 48.41 -30.21 11.79
N CYS A 96 47.56 -30.04 12.78
CA CYS A 96 47.13 -28.75 13.30
C CYS A 96 47.42 -28.57 14.78
N THR A 97 47.72 -27.33 15.15
CA THR A 97 47.87 -26.91 16.54
C THR A 97 46.69 -26.01 16.92
N ALA A 98 46.04 -26.32 18.02
CA ALA A 98 45.04 -25.44 18.59
C ALA A 98 45.68 -24.18 19.16
N ASN A 99 45.13 -23.01 18.84
CA ASN A 99 45.57 -21.73 19.34
C ASN A 99 44.74 -21.33 20.58
N ALA A 100 45.29 -20.48 21.43
CA ALA A 100 44.61 -19.97 22.66
C ALA A 100 43.31 -19.21 22.33
N ASP A 101 43.16 -18.66 21.13
CA ASP A 101 41.96 -17.98 20.66
C ASP A 101 40.85 -18.91 20.16
N GLY A 102 41.05 -20.22 20.25
CA GLY A 102 40.12 -21.25 19.78
C GLY A 102 40.20 -21.53 18.28
N THR A 103 41.13 -20.94 17.52
CA THR A 103 41.40 -21.26 16.12
C THR A 103 42.40 -22.42 16.05
N LYS A 104 42.50 -23.07 14.87
CA LYS A 104 43.55 -24.09 14.60
C LYS A 104 44.50 -23.56 13.54
N THR A 105 45.80 -23.78 13.71
CA THR A 105 46.82 -23.51 12.70
C THR A 105 47.44 -24.84 12.24
N CYS A 106 47.34 -25.11 10.94
CA CYS A 106 47.83 -26.35 10.33
C CYS A 106 49.01 -26.00 9.45
N THR A 107 50.09 -26.81 9.56
CA THR A 107 51.27 -26.71 8.68
C THR A 107 51.37 -27.98 7.86
N ILE A 108 51.11 -27.86 6.54
CA ILE A 108 50.99 -28.97 5.63
C ILE A 108 52.25 -29.01 4.74
N GLY A 109 53.01 -30.08 4.82
CA GLY A 109 54.18 -30.31 3.98
C GLY A 109 53.89 -31.37 2.92
N PHE A 110 54.27 -31.13 1.66
CA PHE A 110 54.13 -32.08 0.57
C PHE A 110 55.15 -31.80 -0.55
N GLN A 111 55.14 -32.64 -1.60
CA GLN A 111 56.05 -32.49 -2.76
C GLN A 111 55.22 -32.09 -4.00
N ALA A 112 55.68 -31.07 -4.74
CA ALA A 112 55.12 -30.68 -6.02
C ALA A 112 56.16 -30.69 -7.13
N PRO A 113 55.77 -30.76 -8.42
CA PRO A 113 56.71 -30.64 -9.55
C PRO A 113 57.50 -29.31 -9.47
N VAL A 114 58.69 -29.29 -10.05
CA VAL A 114 59.49 -28.08 -10.20
C VAL A 114 59.05 -27.35 -11.48
N GLY A 115 58.74 -26.08 -11.41
CA GLY A 115 58.28 -25.26 -12.52
C GLY A 115 57.00 -24.47 -12.19
N LEU A 116 56.23 -24.13 -13.22
CA LEU A 116 54.94 -23.45 -13.04
C LEU A 116 53.85 -24.47 -12.79
N ASP A 117 53.37 -24.50 -11.59
CA ASP A 117 52.36 -25.45 -11.13
C ASP A 117 51.00 -24.84 -10.86
N THR A 118 49.97 -25.68 -10.95
CA THR A 118 48.61 -25.43 -10.50
C THR A 118 48.37 -26.14 -9.18
N PHE A 119 47.82 -25.42 -8.21
CA PHE A 119 47.42 -25.97 -6.94
C PHE A 119 45.89 -25.90 -6.83
N ALA A 120 45.22 -27.03 -6.72
CA ALA A 120 43.80 -27.13 -6.39
C ALA A 120 43.68 -27.63 -4.95
N ILE A 121 42.96 -26.90 -4.12
CA ILE A 121 42.73 -27.19 -2.70
C ILE A 121 41.26 -27.27 -2.42
N SER A 122 40.87 -28.28 -1.65
CA SER A 122 39.48 -28.47 -1.20
C SER A 122 39.47 -28.82 0.27
N ALA A 123 38.54 -28.22 1.00
CA ALA A 123 38.30 -28.40 2.44
C ALA A 123 36.96 -29.13 2.65
N TYR A 124 36.96 -30.08 3.57
CA TYR A 124 35.82 -30.95 3.85
C TYR A 124 35.50 -30.99 5.35
N ASP A 125 34.24 -31.28 5.73
CA ASP A 125 33.78 -31.45 7.11
C ASP A 125 34.17 -32.80 7.72
N GLY A 126 34.44 -33.81 6.89
CA GLY A 126 34.82 -35.16 7.34
C GLY A 126 36.33 -35.30 7.61
N ILE A 127 36.68 -36.13 8.60
CA ILE A 127 38.06 -36.54 8.83
C ILE A 127 38.47 -37.51 7.75
N PRO A 128 39.63 -37.28 7.04
CA PRO A 128 40.09 -38.15 5.96
C PRO A 128 40.21 -39.60 6.37
N ALA A 129 39.82 -40.50 5.51
CA ALA A 129 39.93 -41.94 5.74
C ALA A 129 40.62 -42.61 4.53
N ASN A 130 41.56 -43.51 4.78
CA ASN A 130 42.27 -44.25 3.73
C ASN A 130 42.94 -43.38 2.64
N GLY A 131 43.40 -42.19 3.01
CA GLY A 131 44.02 -41.24 2.09
C GLY A 131 43.04 -40.56 1.12
N GLN A 132 41.74 -40.64 1.41
CA GLN A 132 40.68 -39.96 0.66
C GLN A 132 39.96 -38.93 1.53
N PRO A 133 39.49 -37.80 0.95
CA PRO A 133 38.62 -36.89 1.64
C PRO A 133 37.29 -37.54 1.92
N THR A 134 36.66 -37.19 3.02
CA THR A 134 35.32 -37.64 3.43
C THR A 134 34.45 -36.43 3.81
N GLY A 135 33.15 -36.63 3.84
CA GLY A 135 32.17 -35.60 4.18
C GLY A 135 31.87 -34.64 3.03
N ASN A 136 31.29 -33.52 3.36
CA ASN A 136 30.86 -32.51 2.41
C ASN A 136 31.97 -31.53 2.07
N LEU A 137 31.98 -31.04 0.83
CA LEU A 137 32.90 -30.00 0.38
C LEU A 137 32.45 -28.64 0.92
N LEU A 138 33.31 -28.00 1.73
CA LEU A 138 32.99 -26.72 2.37
C LEU A 138 33.58 -25.52 1.64
N SER A 139 34.79 -25.69 1.14
CA SER A 139 35.46 -24.63 0.38
C SER A 139 36.50 -25.21 -0.58
N ALA A 140 36.74 -24.52 -1.69
CA ALA A 140 37.75 -24.91 -2.66
C ALA A 140 38.36 -23.69 -3.37
N ASN A 141 39.54 -23.83 -3.87
CA ASN A 141 40.11 -22.89 -4.83
C ASN A 141 41.18 -23.58 -5.69
N LYS A 142 41.44 -22.95 -6.84
CA LYS A 142 42.45 -23.38 -7.79
C LYS A 142 43.27 -22.17 -8.23
N VAL A 143 44.58 -22.23 -8.04
CA VAL A 143 45.52 -21.19 -8.44
C VAL A 143 46.54 -21.79 -9.42
N ASN A 144 46.69 -21.10 -10.56
CA ASN A 144 47.57 -21.51 -11.64
C ASN A 144 48.88 -20.69 -11.63
N ASN A 145 49.91 -21.22 -12.30
CA ASN A 145 51.16 -20.52 -12.55
C ASN A 145 51.95 -20.14 -11.29
N ILE A 146 51.87 -20.96 -10.25
CA ILE A 146 52.70 -20.79 -9.06
C ILE A 146 54.08 -21.40 -9.38
N GLU A 147 55.13 -20.59 -9.28
CA GLU A 147 56.51 -21.07 -9.52
C GLU A 147 56.99 -21.90 -8.33
N VAL A 148 57.40 -23.12 -8.61
CA VAL A 148 58.02 -24.05 -7.65
C VAL A 148 59.49 -24.21 -7.98
N MET A 149 60.37 -23.75 -7.09
CA MET A 149 61.79 -23.72 -7.26
C MET A 149 62.44 -24.94 -6.63
N ALA A 150 63.46 -25.55 -7.35
CA ALA A 150 64.24 -26.66 -6.83
C ALA A 150 65.16 -26.26 -5.67
N ASN A 151 65.35 -27.16 -4.72
CA ASN A 151 66.25 -26.99 -3.59
C ASN A 151 65.92 -25.81 -2.64
N THR A 152 64.65 -25.34 -2.65
CA THR A 152 64.18 -24.32 -1.76
C THR A 152 62.92 -24.79 -1.03
N VAL A 153 62.60 -24.20 0.12
CA VAL A 153 61.29 -24.38 0.73
C VAL A 153 60.33 -23.40 0.08
N ASN A 154 59.42 -23.92 -0.74
CA ASN A 154 58.41 -23.10 -1.39
C ASN A 154 57.22 -22.89 -0.45
N GLN A 155 56.74 -21.65 -0.33
CA GLN A 155 55.53 -21.32 0.40
C GLN A 155 54.44 -20.99 -0.61
N VAL A 156 53.27 -21.59 -0.43
CA VAL A 156 52.09 -21.36 -1.27
C VAL A 156 51.01 -20.80 -0.39
N ASN A 157 50.51 -19.63 -0.77
CA ASN A 157 49.38 -18.96 -0.12
C ASN A 157 48.18 -19.01 -1.05
N ILE A 158 47.11 -19.62 -0.60
CA ILE A 158 45.87 -19.75 -1.37
C ILE A 158 44.69 -19.38 -0.47
N THR A 159 43.84 -18.52 -0.97
CA THR A 159 42.55 -18.20 -0.35
C THR A 159 41.54 -19.23 -0.83
N LEU A 160 40.84 -19.90 0.08
CA LEU A 160 39.77 -20.84 -0.25
C LEU A 160 38.45 -20.08 -0.39
N ASN A 161 37.71 -20.45 -1.42
CA ASN A 161 36.36 -19.94 -1.69
C ASN A 161 35.36 -20.92 -1.11
N GLY A 162 34.46 -20.43 -0.27
CA GLY A 162 33.38 -21.24 0.30
C GLY A 162 32.46 -21.80 -0.79
N GLN A 163 32.08 -23.04 -0.65
CA GLN A 163 31.09 -23.68 -1.51
C GLN A 163 29.72 -23.48 -0.91
N VAL A 164 28.87 -22.80 -1.65
CA VAL A 164 27.48 -22.52 -1.21
C VAL A 164 26.67 -23.79 -1.39
N ALA A 165 26.11 -24.30 -0.28
CA ALA A 165 25.21 -25.44 -0.28
C ALA A 165 23.75 -25.02 -0.15
N SER A 166 23.49 -23.91 0.57
CA SER A 166 22.16 -23.33 0.73
C SER A 166 22.24 -21.83 0.92
N LEU A 167 21.11 -21.16 0.74
CA LEU A 167 20.94 -19.76 1.05
C LEU A 167 19.99 -19.62 2.25
N ALA A 168 20.20 -18.60 3.07
CA ALA A 168 19.26 -18.19 4.09
C ALA A 168 18.88 -16.72 3.92
N VAL A 169 17.62 -16.40 4.03
CA VAL A 169 17.12 -15.02 4.14
C VAL A 169 17.03 -14.66 5.62
N THR A 170 17.64 -13.55 5.99
CA THR A 170 17.67 -13.08 7.37
C THR A 170 17.11 -11.67 7.46
N PRO A 171 16.05 -11.47 8.28
CA PRO A 171 15.36 -12.46 9.10
C PRO A 171 14.49 -13.41 8.26
N SER A 172 14.34 -14.64 8.69
CA SER A 172 13.49 -15.65 8.01
C SER A 172 12.00 -15.36 8.17
N GLN A 173 11.65 -14.54 9.16
CA GLN A 173 10.32 -13.98 9.38
C GLN A 173 10.48 -12.47 9.51
N ILE A 174 9.92 -11.73 8.57
CA ILE A 174 10.11 -10.30 8.43
C ILE A 174 8.85 -9.63 8.95
N LEU A 175 8.89 -9.13 10.18
CA LEU A 175 7.78 -8.42 10.79
C LEU A 175 7.73 -6.96 10.31
N ALA A 176 6.52 -6.45 10.08
CA ALA A 176 6.24 -5.07 9.71
C ALA A 176 4.90 -4.62 10.29
N LEU A 177 4.55 -3.35 10.14
CA LEU A 177 3.25 -2.80 10.53
C LEU A 177 2.46 -2.45 9.28
N ALA A 178 1.22 -2.94 9.18
CA ALA A 178 0.27 -2.52 8.15
C ALA A 178 -0.54 -1.33 8.69
N ASP A 179 0.15 -0.22 8.93
CA ASP A 179 -0.37 0.99 9.57
C ASP A 179 -0.45 2.19 8.60
N GLY A 180 -0.29 1.93 7.30
CA GLY A 180 -0.28 2.97 6.27
C GLY A 180 1.02 3.75 6.19
N GLN A 181 2.01 3.48 7.07
CA GLN A 181 3.27 4.22 7.08
C GLN A 181 4.38 3.46 6.36
N PRO A 182 5.16 4.12 5.48
CA PRO A 182 6.29 3.48 4.81
C PRO A 182 7.35 2.99 5.80
N GLN A 183 7.85 1.77 5.56
CA GLN A 183 8.86 1.14 6.40
C GLN A 183 10.02 0.66 5.54
N THR A 184 11.23 0.83 6.06
CA THR A 184 12.47 0.38 5.45
C THR A 184 13.06 -0.74 6.28
N ILE A 185 13.13 -1.95 5.72
CA ILE A 185 13.49 -3.16 6.46
C ILE A 185 14.77 -3.75 5.86
N PRO A 186 15.86 -3.87 6.61
CA PRO A 186 17.08 -4.49 6.11
C PRO A 186 16.90 -6.01 6.01
N ILE A 187 17.30 -6.57 4.89
CA ILE A 187 17.29 -8.00 4.58
C ILE A 187 18.71 -8.40 4.22
N SER A 188 19.20 -9.49 4.79
CA SER A 188 20.43 -10.10 4.31
C SER A 188 20.18 -11.50 3.75
N VAL A 189 20.92 -11.84 2.71
CA VAL A 189 20.93 -13.19 2.14
C VAL A 189 22.27 -13.80 2.47
N ASP A 190 22.27 -14.79 3.33
CA ASP A 190 23.46 -15.45 3.80
C ASP A 190 23.70 -16.75 3.01
N PRO A 191 24.77 -16.84 2.20
CA PRO A 191 25.20 -18.11 1.62
C PRO A 191 25.84 -18.97 2.71
N LEU A 192 25.36 -20.19 2.80
CA LEU A 192 25.77 -21.15 3.82
C LEU A 192 26.52 -22.31 3.18
N ASP A 193 27.56 -22.83 3.87
CA ASP A 193 28.16 -24.08 3.54
C ASP A 193 27.27 -25.27 3.93
N ALA A 194 27.75 -26.51 3.66
CA ALA A 194 26.97 -27.71 3.94
C ALA A 194 26.67 -27.94 5.42
N ASP A 195 27.43 -27.32 6.32
CA ASP A 195 27.22 -27.36 7.78
C ASP A 195 26.45 -26.15 8.32
N GLY A 196 26.02 -25.27 7.43
CA GLY A 196 25.21 -24.09 7.80
C GLY A 196 26.02 -22.91 8.31
N TYR A 197 27.32 -22.83 8.04
CA TYR A 197 28.12 -21.66 8.36
C TYR A 197 28.08 -20.62 7.23
N ILE A 198 28.03 -19.36 7.59
CA ILE A 198 27.97 -18.26 6.63
C ILE A 198 29.30 -18.13 5.88
N ILE A 199 29.19 -18.07 4.55
CA ILE A 199 30.33 -17.83 3.65
C ILE A 199 30.42 -16.32 3.40
N LEU A 200 31.58 -15.73 3.72
CA LEU A 200 31.83 -14.28 3.61
C LEU A 200 32.77 -13.98 2.43
N GLN A 201 32.26 -14.18 1.23
CA GLN A 201 33.09 -14.03 0.04
C GLN A 201 32.29 -13.34 -1.06
N THR A 202 32.97 -12.48 -1.83
CA THR A 202 32.38 -11.83 -3.03
C THR A 202 33.26 -12.17 -4.26
N PRO A 203 32.66 -12.42 -5.43
CA PRO A 203 31.24 -12.63 -5.69
C PRO A 203 30.77 -14.01 -5.19
N PHE A 204 29.54 -14.10 -4.76
CA PHE A 204 28.91 -15.38 -4.45
C PHE A 204 28.51 -16.05 -5.76
N ASN A 205 29.32 -16.97 -6.23
CA ASN A 205 28.99 -17.78 -7.38
C ASN A 205 29.12 -19.25 -7.03
N ASN A 206 28.34 -20.05 -7.70
CA ASN A 206 28.40 -21.53 -7.55
C ASN A 206 29.61 -22.16 -8.23
N GLY A 207 30.70 -21.44 -8.42
CA GLY A 207 31.87 -21.85 -9.18
C GLY A 207 31.74 -21.71 -10.70
N ASN A 208 30.53 -21.43 -11.21
CA ASN A 208 30.21 -21.24 -12.63
C ASN A 208 29.94 -19.78 -12.99
N GLY A 209 30.25 -18.85 -12.10
CA GLY A 209 30.08 -17.42 -12.34
C GLY A 209 28.62 -16.89 -12.23
N GLN A 210 27.67 -17.71 -11.73
CA GLN A 210 26.28 -17.28 -11.53
C GLN A 210 26.10 -16.60 -10.16
N ASN A 211 25.44 -15.46 -10.14
CA ASN A 211 25.20 -14.68 -8.94
C ASN A 211 23.90 -15.10 -8.23
N VAL A 212 23.80 -14.77 -6.94
CA VAL A 212 22.53 -14.88 -6.19
C VAL A 212 21.52 -13.91 -6.78
N SER A 213 20.30 -14.40 -6.98
CA SER A 213 19.13 -13.60 -7.34
C SER A 213 18.15 -13.58 -6.19
N VAL A 214 17.62 -12.40 -5.84
CA VAL A 214 16.65 -12.24 -4.77
C VAL A 214 15.43 -11.55 -5.34
N ALA A 215 14.25 -12.09 -5.07
CA ALA A 215 12.98 -11.57 -5.59
C ALA A 215 11.83 -11.80 -4.59
N ILE A 216 10.82 -10.99 -4.70
CA ILE A 216 9.50 -11.23 -4.09
C ILE A 216 8.77 -12.19 -5.02
N THR A 217 8.44 -13.40 -4.54
CA THR A 217 7.92 -14.49 -5.38
C THR A 217 6.45 -14.79 -5.23
N SER A 218 5.81 -14.26 -4.20
CA SER A 218 4.38 -14.41 -3.96
C SER A 218 3.87 -13.37 -2.95
N GLY A 219 2.56 -13.18 -2.89
CA GLY A 219 1.86 -12.49 -1.80
C GLY A 219 1.82 -10.96 -1.87
N ASP A 220 2.38 -10.34 -2.91
CA ASP A 220 2.31 -8.88 -3.10
C ASP A 220 1.73 -8.50 -4.47
N PRO A 221 0.44 -8.76 -4.71
CA PRO A 221 -0.19 -8.45 -5.99
C PRO A 221 -0.34 -6.95 -6.24
N THR A 222 -0.31 -6.15 -5.17
CA THR A 222 -0.49 -4.69 -5.22
C THR A 222 0.83 -3.92 -5.24
N HIS A 223 1.96 -4.64 -5.32
CA HIS A 223 3.31 -4.05 -5.35
C HIS A 223 3.60 -3.08 -4.19
N THR A 224 3.11 -3.41 -3.00
CA THR A 224 3.38 -2.66 -1.77
C THR A 224 4.79 -2.86 -1.24
N LEU A 225 5.51 -3.83 -1.80
CA LEU A 225 6.87 -4.18 -1.44
C LEU A 225 7.82 -3.93 -2.61
N THR A 226 8.93 -3.25 -2.35
CA THR A 226 10.02 -3.08 -3.30
C THR A 226 11.32 -3.56 -2.68
N LEU A 227 12.05 -4.45 -3.36
CA LEU A 227 13.31 -5.00 -2.89
C LEU A 227 14.46 -4.45 -3.74
N THR A 228 15.40 -3.76 -3.10
CA THR A 228 16.58 -3.18 -3.76
C THR A 228 17.88 -3.58 -3.05
N PRO A 229 19.02 -3.67 -3.76
CA PRO A 229 20.32 -3.81 -3.10
C PRO A 229 20.55 -2.64 -2.12
N ALA A 230 21.16 -2.93 -0.97
CA ALA A 230 21.40 -1.92 0.07
C ALA A 230 22.39 -0.81 -0.33
N GLY A 231 23.20 -1.02 -1.38
CA GLY A 231 24.14 0.00 -1.85
C GLY A 231 25.36 0.22 -0.93
N ASP A 232 25.51 -0.58 0.11
CA ASP A 232 26.62 -0.53 1.09
C ASP A 232 27.90 -1.23 0.63
N GLY A 233 27.91 -1.73 -0.61
CA GLY A 233 29.01 -2.49 -1.21
C GLY A 233 28.98 -3.98 -0.87
N ASN A 234 28.01 -4.46 -0.10
CA ASN A 234 27.80 -5.86 0.19
C ASN A 234 26.70 -6.44 -0.72
N PRO A 235 27.03 -7.35 -1.65
CA PRO A 235 26.05 -7.85 -2.62
C PRO A 235 24.98 -8.77 -2.03
N THR A 236 25.03 -9.05 -0.74
CA THR A 236 24.06 -9.89 -0.03
C THR A 236 23.08 -9.08 0.83
N ASP A 237 23.29 -7.79 0.93
CA ASP A 237 22.44 -6.92 1.70
C ASP A 237 21.43 -6.20 0.79
N TYR A 238 20.16 -6.28 1.19
CA TYR A 238 19.03 -5.72 0.49
C TYR A 238 18.21 -4.85 1.45
N VAL A 239 17.47 -3.95 0.86
CA VAL A 239 16.48 -3.14 1.57
C VAL A 239 15.12 -3.48 1.01
N LEU A 240 14.21 -3.89 1.86
CA LEU A 240 12.80 -4.05 1.57
C LEU A 240 12.09 -2.75 1.97
N GLN A 241 11.59 -2.05 0.97
CA GLN A 241 10.69 -0.91 1.18
C GLN A 241 9.26 -1.45 1.21
N TYR A 242 8.51 -1.07 2.21
CA TYR A 242 7.12 -1.43 2.39
C TYR A 242 6.29 -0.16 2.55
N THR A 243 5.19 -0.03 1.82
CA THR A 243 4.35 1.18 1.84
C THR A 243 3.42 1.26 3.06
N GLY A 244 3.33 0.21 3.85
CA GLY A 244 2.39 0.12 4.97
C GLY A 244 1.01 -0.41 4.59
N GLY A 245 0.77 -0.66 3.30
CA GLY A 245 -0.52 -1.16 2.80
C GLY A 245 -0.79 -2.64 3.10
N ALA A 246 -1.96 -3.11 2.75
CA ALA A 246 -2.35 -4.49 3.00
C ALA A 246 -1.56 -5.47 2.13
N VAL A 247 -0.86 -6.40 2.77
CA VAL A 247 -0.20 -7.56 2.16
C VAL A 247 -0.66 -8.80 2.89
N SER A 248 -1.12 -9.81 2.17
CA SER A 248 -1.61 -11.03 2.83
C SER A 248 -0.48 -11.92 3.33
N ASP A 249 0.45 -12.25 2.46
CA ASP A 249 1.62 -13.11 2.74
C ASP A 249 2.63 -13.01 1.59
N ALA A 250 3.67 -12.24 1.75
CA ALA A 250 4.71 -12.14 0.74
C ALA A 250 5.92 -13.02 1.10
N VAL A 251 6.54 -13.62 0.10
CA VAL A 251 7.74 -14.45 0.26
C VAL A 251 8.88 -13.84 -0.52
N ILE A 252 9.96 -13.51 0.19
CA ILE A 252 11.24 -13.13 -0.40
C ILE A 252 12.03 -14.41 -0.63
N THR A 253 12.41 -14.69 -1.87
CA THR A 253 13.15 -15.89 -2.25
C THR A 253 14.50 -15.51 -2.80
N ALA A 254 15.53 -16.11 -2.21
CA ALA A 254 16.90 -16.03 -2.70
C ALA A 254 17.25 -17.33 -3.44
N THR A 255 17.73 -17.22 -4.66
CA THR A 255 18.06 -18.37 -5.51
C THR A 255 19.48 -18.30 -6.06
N LEU A 256 20.10 -19.45 -6.16
CA LEU A 256 21.37 -19.62 -6.85
C LEU A 256 21.32 -21.01 -7.52
N PRO A 257 21.57 -21.14 -8.85
CA PRO A 257 21.47 -22.42 -9.54
C PRO A 257 22.31 -23.55 -8.93
N GLY A 258 21.66 -24.67 -8.67
CA GLY A 258 22.32 -25.84 -8.04
C GLY A 258 22.45 -25.74 -6.51
N VAL A 259 21.86 -24.74 -5.88
CA VAL A 259 21.92 -24.48 -4.43
C VAL A 259 20.51 -24.45 -3.86
N THR A 260 20.34 -24.93 -2.64
CA THR A 260 19.05 -24.86 -1.96
C THR A 260 18.66 -23.38 -1.73
N ALA A 261 17.49 -23.00 -2.22
CA ALA A 261 16.96 -21.64 -2.09
C ALA A 261 16.69 -21.26 -0.63
N GLY A 262 16.91 -19.99 -0.30
CA GLY A 262 16.51 -19.39 0.98
C GLY A 262 15.20 -18.64 0.84
N THR A 263 14.36 -18.67 1.86
CA THR A 263 13.11 -17.91 1.91
C THR A 263 12.97 -17.11 3.19
N GLY A 264 12.37 -15.92 3.06
CA GLY A 264 11.93 -15.08 4.18
C GLY A 264 10.46 -14.74 4.02
N ASN A 265 9.65 -15.01 5.02
CA ASN A 265 8.22 -14.69 5.01
C ASN A 265 8.01 -13.26 5.51
N PHE A 266 7.38 -12.42 4.70
CA PHE A 266 6.96 -11.09 5.12
C PHE A 266 5.62 -11.19 5.85
N THR A 267 5.56 -10.70 7.07
CA THR A 267 4.43 -10.91 7.99
C THR A 267 4.00 -9.57 8.60
N PRO A 268 3.21 -8.76 7.87
CA PRO A 268 2.71 -7.50 8.40
C PRO A 268 1.67 -7.73 9.49
N MET A 269 1.78 -6.94 10.56
CA MET A 269 0.78 -6.86 11.62
C MET A 269 -0.26 -5.82 11.26
N ASN A 270 -1.53 -6.21 11.28
CA ASN A 270 -2.67 -5.32 11.16
C ASN A 270 -3.49 -5.33 12.45
N ALA A 271 -3.94 -4.16 12.88
CA ALA A 271 -4.86 -4.01 14.00
C ALA A 271 -6.15 -3.33 13.55
N PHE A 272 -7.28 -3.77 14.08
CA PHE A 272 -8.59 -3.19 13.73
C PHE A 272 -9.58 -3.26 14.91
N PRO A 273 -10.29 -2.16 15.11
CA PRO A 273 -10.13 -0.90 14.42
C PRO A 273 -8.74 -0.29 14.67
N SER A 274 -8.27 0.57 13.78
CA SER A 274 -6.96 1.24 13.88
C SER A 274 -6.94 2.31 14.97
N SER A 275 -8.10 2.75 15.43
CA SER A 275 -8.29 3.65 16.57
C SER A 275 -9.55 3.28 17.34
N LEU A 276 -9.65 3.70 18.58
CA LEU A 276 -10.81 3.47 19.43
C LEU A 276 -11.25 4.76 20.12
N ASN A 277 -12.57 4.94 20.17
CA ASN A 277 -13.17 5.98 20.99
C ASN A 277 -14.07 5.31 22.03
N LEU A 278 -13.90 5.65 23.28
CA LEU A 278 -14.61 5.10 24.42
C LEU A 278 -15.16 6.21 25.29
N ASP A 279 -16.15 5.92 26.14
CA ASP A 279 -16.61 6.85 27.16
C ASP A 279 -16.72 6.14 28.52
N TYR A 280 -15.84 6.49 29.44
CA TYR A 280 -15.76 5.80 30.73
C TYR A 280 -16.99 5.98 31.64
N LYS A 281 -17.84 6.98 31.38
CA LYS A 281 -19.10 7.18 32.12
C LYS A 281 -20.24 6.31 31.61
N VAL A 282 -20.08 5.65 30.48
CA VAL A 282 -21.03 4.66 29.98
C VAL A 282 -20.75 3.33 30.65
N PRO A 283 -21.72 2.67 31.31
CA PRO A 283 -21.53 1.36 31.87
C PRO A 283 -21.04 0.35 30.83
N ASN A 284 -19.98 -0.40 31.17
CA ASN A 284 -19.32 -1.36 30.25
C ASN A 284 -18.76 -0.71 28.98
N SER A 285 -18.18 0.47 29.07
CA SER A 285 -17.48 1.12 27.95
C SER A 285 -16.25 0.30 27.54
N THR A 286 -16.47 -0.70 26.72
CA THR A 286 -15.47 -1.62 26.20
C THR A 286 -15.60 -1.76 24.68
N ALA A 287 -14.49 -1.90 23.98
CA ALA A 287 -14.48 -2.23 22.58
C ALA A 287 -13.52 -3.40 22.31
N PRO A 288 -13.86 -4.28 21.36
CA PRO A 288 -12.93 -5.31 20.90
C PRO A 288 -11.86 -4.66 20.01
N LEU A 289 -10.61 -4.97 20.29
CA LEU A 289 -9.47 -4.67 19.44
C LEU A 289 -8.92 -5.98 18.91
N LYS A 290 -8.83 -6.12 17.60
CA LYS A 290 -8.35 -7.32 16.95
C LYS A 290 -6.98 -7.07 16.35
N ALA A 291 -6.13 -8.09 16.32
CA ALA A 291 -4.87 -8.08 15.61
C ALA A 291 -4.73 -9.34 14.76
N ALA A 292 -4.20 -9.20 13.57
CA ALA A 292 -3.84 -10.29 12.69
C ALA A 292 -2.41 -10.09 12.18
N ILE A 293 -1.63 -11.18 12.16
CA ILE A 293 -0.28 -11.18 11.60
C ILE A 293 -0.19 -12.39 10.67
N ALA A 294 0.01 -12.15 9.39
CA ALA A 294 0.12 -13.23 8.40
C ALA A 294 1.20 -14.23 8.81
N LEU A 295 0.94 -15.52 8.66
CA LEU A 295 1.88 -16.62 8.92
C LEU A 295 2.50 -16.65 10.34
N TYR A 296 2.02 -15.86 11.28
CA TYR A 296 2.53 -15.76 12.63
C TYR A 296 1.73 -16.61 13.60
N THR A 297 2.44 -17.33 14.47
CA THR A 297 1.83 -18.21 15.52
C THR A 297 2.30 -17.84 16.93
N GLY A 298 3.22 -16.90 17.05
CA GLY A 298 3.70 -16.44 18.36
C GLY A 298 2.67 -15.61 19.13
N PRO A 299 2.96 -15.28 20.40
CA PRO A 299 2.07 -14.45 21.20
C PRO A 299 2.04 -13.00 20.69
N VAL A 300 0.86 -12.43 20.58
CA VAL A 300 0.65 -11.00 20.49
C VAL A 300 0.39 -10.48 21.89
N GLN A 301 1.24 -9.59 22.37
CA GLN A 301 1.11 -8.95 23.68
C GLN A 301 0.37 -7.63 23.50
N ALA A 302 -0.51 -7.29 24.44
CA ALA A 302 -1.19 -6.02 24.48
C ALA A 302 -0.86 -5.31 25.81
N THR A 303 -0.31 -4.13 25.67
CA THR A 303 -0.05 -3.19 26.77
C THR A 303 -0.68 -1.85 26.44
N TYR A 304 -0.67 -0.92 27.39
CA TYR A 304 -1.11 0.44 27.08
C TYR A 304 -0.11 1.45 27.65
N SER A 305 0.08 2.55 26.92
CA SER A 305 0.83 3.69 27.42
C SER A 305 -0.13 4.68 28.06
N SER A 306 0.12 5.06 29.30
CA SER A 306 -0.51 6.24 29.88
C SER A 306 0.40 7.43 29.64
N GLY A 307 -0.12 8.51 29.05
CA GLY A 307 0.50 9.82 29.17
C GLY A 307 0.69 10.21 30.63
N ASN A 308 1.10 11.42 30.92
CA ASN A 308 1.42 11.90 32.30
C ASN A 308 0.22 11.93 33.30
N GLN A 309 -0.87 11.21 33.02
CA GLN A 309 -2.07 11.14 33.87
C GLN A 309 -2.50 9.69 34.12
N ALA A 310 -3.41 9.50 35.11
CA ALA A 310 -4.00 8.19 35.35
C ALA A 310 -4.54 7.59 34.03
N SER A 311 -4.24 6.32 33.80
CA SER A 311 -4.55 5.61 32.55
C SER A 311 -5.97 5.87 32.09
N ALA A 312 -6.11 6.44 30.89
CA ALA A 312 -7.43 6.66 30.28
C ALA A 312 -8.07 5.34 29.85
N CYS A 313 -7.28 4.32 29.55
CA CYS A 313 -7.77 3.01 29.15
C CYS A 313 -7.01 1.85 29.79
N SER A 314 -7.57 0.66 29.68
CA SER A 314 -6.93 -0.61 30.00
C SER A 314 -7.21 -1.63 28.91
N VAL A 315 -6.37 -2.66 28.79
CA VAL A 315 -6.52 -3.73 27.79
C VAL A 315 -6.44 -5.11 28.45
N SER A 316 -7.26 -6.05 28.00
CA SER A 316 -7.30 -7.42 28.51
C SER A 316 -7.70 -8.40 27.40
N PRO A 317 -7.14 -9.63 27.38
CA PRO A 317 -6.00 -10.07 28.19
C PRO A 317 -4.69 -9.42 27.75
N ALA A 318 -3.63 -9.54 28.55
CA ALA A 318 -2.32 -8.96 28.24
C ALA A 318 -1.56 -9.70 27.12
N SER A 319 -2.01 -10.91 26.73
CA SER A 319 -1.40 -11.70 25.66
C SER A 319 -2.40 -12.67 25.07
N GLN A 320 -2.32 -12.90 23.76
CA GLN A 320 -3.12 -13.86 23.00
C GLN A 320 -2.25 -14.59 21.98
N ASN A 321 -2.50 -15.88 21.79
CA ASN A 321 -1.86 -16.66 20.73
C ASN A 321 -2.87 -16.92 19.60
N PRO A 322 -2.49 -16.69 18.33
CA PRO A 322 -3.29 -17.12 17.20
C PRO A 322 -3.51 -18.66 17.22
N ASN A 323 -4.72 -19.09 16.95
CA ASN A 323 -5.06 -20.54 16.89
C ASN A 323 -4.46 -21.25 15.68
N SER A 324 -4.10 -20.49 14.64
CA SER A 324 -3.41 -20.93 13.43
C SER A 324 -2.64 -19.75 12.83
N PRO A 325 -1.67 -19.98 11.92
CA PRO A 325 -0.94 -18.91 11.27
C PRO A 325 -1.91 -17.92 10.59
N GLY A 326 -1.75 -16.64 10.88
CA GLY A 326 -2.62 -15.57 10.36
C GLY A 326 -4.00 -15.44 11.03
N ALA A 327 -4.33 -16.28 12.01
CA ALA A 327 -5.58 -16.16 12.73
C ALA A 327 -5.63 -14.89 13.59
N THR A 328 -6.80 -14.27 13.60
CA THR A 328 -7.06 -13.06 14.38
C THR A 328 -7.10 -13.36 15.88
N VAL A 329 -6.39 -12.56 16.67
CA VAL A 329 -6.53 -12.51 18.12
C VAL A 329 -7.38 -11.31 18.54
N THR A 330 -8.05 -11.39 19.69
CA THR A 330 -8.97 -10.33 20.13
C THR A 330 -8.64 -9.92 21.55
N PHE A 331 -8.53 -8.62 21.77
CA PHE A 331 -8.37 -7.96 23.05
C PHE A 331 -9.61 -7.13 23.37
N THR A 332 -9.87 -6.89 24.64
CA THR A 332 -10.92 -5.97 25.08
C THR A 332 -10.25 -4.72 25.64
N VAL A 333 -10.54 -3.57 25.06
CA VAL A 333 -10.09 -2.27 25.53
C VAL A 333 -11.21 -1.63 26.35
N THR A 334 -10.92 -1.12 27.52
CA THR A 334 -11.88 -0.50 28.44
C THR A 334 -11.48 0.95 28.71
N GLY A 335 -12.41 1.89 28.53
CA GLY A 335 -12.24 3.28 28.96
C GLY A 335 -12.33 3.37 30.48
N THR A 336 -11.35 3.99 31.13
CA THR A 336 -11.27 4.10 32.59
C THR A 336 -11.35 5.52 33.12
N ASN A 337 -10.80 6.48 32.39
CA ASN A 337 -10.81 7.91 32.70
C ASN A 337 -10.84 8.71 31.38
N SER A 338 -11.28 9.96 31.42
CA SER A 338 -11.20 10.85 30.24
C SER A 338 -9.74 11.13 29.89
N GLY A 339 -9.43 11.14 28.60
CA GLY A 339 -8.07 11.37 28.08
C GLY A 339 -7.75 10.50 26.88
N THR A 340 -6.51 10.42 26.55
CA THR A 340 -5.99 9.55 25.50
C THR A 340 -5.03 8.51 26.05
N CYS A 341 -4.98 7.35 25.40
CA CYS A 341 -3.97 6.32 25.63
C CYS A 341 -3.68 5.61 24.30
N ASP A 342 -2.53 4.96 24.19
CA ASP A 342 -2.26 4.06 23.08
C ASP A 342 -2.28 2.62 23.59
N VAL A 343 -3.03 1.74 22.95
CA VAL A 343 -2.88 0.31 23.13
C VAL A 343 -1.75 -0.16 22.23
N LEU A 344 -0.70 -0.72 22.82
CA LEU A 344 0.48 -1.18 22.11
C LEU A 344 0.39 -2.70 21.91
N LEU A 345 0.17 -3.12 20.68
CA LEU A 345 0.20 -4.53 20.28
C LEU A 345 1.62 -4.90 19.86
N THR A 346 2.22 -5.85 20.54
CA THR A 346 3.62 -6.24 20.34
C THR A 346 3.72 -7.67 19.86
N ALA A 347 4.45 -7.90 18.77
CA ALA A 347 4.83 -9.21 18.30
C ALA A 347 6.34 -9.32 18.13
N THR A 348 6.90 -10.51 18.43
CA THR A 348 8.33 -10.76 18.32
C THR A 348 8.56 -12.06 17.56
N ALA A 349 9.35 -12.03 16.50
CA ALA A 349 9.78 -13.19 15.76
C ALA A 349 11.18 -13.00 15.18
N ALA A 350 11.95 -14.08 15.10
CA ALA A 350 13.28 -14.09 14.49
C ALA A 350 14.22 -12.97 14.98
N GLY A 351 14.10 -12.57 16.24
CA GLY A 351 14.88 -11.49 16.82
C GLY A 351 14.40 -10.07 16.49
N GLN A 352 13.33 -9.93 15.75
CA GLN A 352 12.66 -8.66 15.49
C GLN A 352 11.46 -8.48 16.42
N THR A 353 11.17 -7.23 16.76
CA THR A 353 9.97 -6.86 17.52
C THR A 353 9.31 -5.70 16.81
N VAL A 354 7.99 -5.83 16.56
CA VAL A 354 7.15 -4.73 16.08
C VAL A 354 6.12 -4.36 17.13
N VAL A 355 5.80 -3.09 17.19
CA VAL A 355 4.81 -2.53 18.12
C VAL A 355 3.83 -1.72 17.29
N TYR A 356 2.57 -2.17 17.24
CA TYR A 356 1.49 -1.45 16.56
C TYR A 356 0.76 -0.59 17.60
N PRO A 357 0.86 0.74 17.55
CA PRO A 357 0.12 1.63 18.43
C PRO A 357 -1.32 1.80 17.91
N VAL A 358 -2.30 1.58 18.75
CA VAL A 358 -3.71 1.86 18.48
C VAL A 358 -4.15 3.01 19.38
N PRO A 359 -4.34 4.22 18.85
CA PRO A 359 -4.77 5.36 19.62
C PRO A 359 -6.20 5.16 20.15
N VAL A 360 -6.39 5.47 21.41
CA VAL A 360 -7.68 5.38 22.11
C VAL A 360 -8.00 6.72 22.74
N SER A 361 -9.11 7.31 22.31
CA SER A 361 -9.69 8.50 22.93
C SER A 361 -10.79 8.07 23.89
N VAL A 362 -10.73 8.54 25.13
CA VAL A 362 -11.74 8.25 26.14
C VAL A 362 -12.39 9.54 26.57
N SER A 363 -13.67 9.69 26.28
CA SER A 363 -14.46 10.84 26.75
C SER A 363 -15.05 10.58 28.13
N GLY A 364 -15.51 11.64 28.76
CA GLY A 364 -16.24 11.60 30.03
C GLY A 364 -17.60 12.28 29.93
N THR A 365 -18.17 12.27 28.74
CA THR A 365 -19.44 12.96 28.46
C THR A 365 -20.66 12.14 28.83
N GLY A 366 -20.51 10.84 29.06
CA GLY A 366 -21.59 9.90 29.27
C GLY A 366 -22.19 9.40 27.94
N VAL A 367 -21.48 9.67 26.82
CA VAL A 367 -21.86 9.32 25.47
C VAL A 367 -20.88 8.26 24.98
N GLY A 368 -21.28 7.00 25.01
CA GLY A 368 -20.40 5.89 24.55
C GLY A 368 -20.25 5.85 23.05
N VAL A 369 -19.00 5.68 22.61
CA VAL A 369 -18.71 5.25 21.24
C VAL A 369 -19.01 3.74 21.18
N GLY A 370 -19.46 3.21 20.13
CA GLY A 370 -20.06 1.87 20.09
C GLY A 370 -21.59 1.90 20.29
N ILE A 371 -22.17 3.03 20.76
CA ILE A 371 -23.61 3.26 20.74
C ILE A 371 -24.06 3.40 19.28
N GLY A 372 -23.25 3.98 18.40
CA GLY A 372 -23.52 4.04 16.96
C GLY A 372 -23.75 2.66 16.38
N ALA A 373 -22.86 1.71 16.66
CA ALA A 373 -22.95 0.33 16.19
C ALA A 373 -24.19 -0.41 16.68
N SER A 374 -24.73 -0.05 17.86
CA SER A 374 -25.98 -0.60 18.34
C SER A 374 -27.22 0.07 17.74
N LYS A 375 -27.10 1.29 17.23
CA LYS A 375 -28.20 2.12 16.76
C LYS A 375 -28.34 2.16 15.24
N ILE A 376 -27.27 2.28 14.51
CA ILE A 376 -27.25 2.21 13.06
C ILE A 376 -27.00 0.77 12.63
N LYS A 377 -27.85 0.25 11.76
CA LYS A 377 -27.77 -1.09 11.19
C LYS A 377 -27.73 -1.07 9.67
N HIS A 378 -28.06 0.05 9.08
CA HIS A 378 -28.11 0.27 7.65
C HIS A 378 -27.41 1.56 7.30
N VAL A 379 -26.51 1.49 6.35
CA VAL A 379 -25.84 2.64 5.73
C VAL A 379 -26.27 2.70 4.28
N VAL A 380 -26.76 3.83 3.83
CA VAL A 380 -27.10 4.11 2.44
C VAL A 380 -26.18 5.21 1.96
N PHE A 381 -25.39 4.91 0.96
CA PHE A 381 -24.39 5.81 0.39
C PHE A 381 -24.83 6.20 -1.02
N ILE A 382 -25.23 7.44 -1.21
CA ILE A 382 -25.67 8.02 -2.46
C ILE A 382 -24.54 8.87 -3.00
N LEU A 383 -24.04 8.51 -4.16
CA LEU A 383 -23.02 9.26 -4.89
C LEU A 383 -23.71 10.03 -6.02
N GLU A 384 -23.49 11.33 -6.05
CA GLU A 384 -23.89 12.22 -7.14
C GLU A 384 -22.64 12.72 -7.85
N GLU A 385 -22.77 13.40 -8.98
CA GLU A 385 -21.67 13.66 -9.88
C GLU A 385 -21.32 15.14 -9.99
N ASN A 386 -20.01 15.37 -9.83
CA ASN A 386 -19.28 16.51 -10.37
C ASN A 386 -19.78 17.90 -9.92
N ARG A 387 -19.84 18.13 -8.60
CA ARG A 387 -20.15 19.47 -8.06
C ARG A 387 -19.30 19.80 -6.85
N SER A 388 -18.63 20.96 -6.91
CA SER A 388 -17.97 21.50 -5.74
C SER A 388 -18.97 21.92 -4.65
N PHE A 389 -18.50 22.08 -3.42
CA PHE A 389 -19.35 22.54 -2.32
C PHE A 389 -19.95 23.91 -2.60
N ASP A 390 -19.15 24.88 -3.05
CA ASP A 390 -19.65 26.22 -3.36
C ASP A 390 -20.62 26.24 -4.55
N ASN A 391 -20.48 25.30 -5.47
CA ASN A 391 -21.45 25.21 -6.57
C ASN A 391 -22.85 24.87 -6.08
N VAL A 392 -22.98 23.98 -5.10
CA VAL A 392 -24.29 23.54 -4.55
C VAL A 392 -24.77 24.45 -3.40
N PHE A 393 -23.88 24.80 -2.48
CA PHE A 393 -24.22 25.50 -1.23
C PHE A 393 -23.72 26.94 -1.15
N GLY A 394 -22.86 27.37 -2.07
CA GLY A 394 -22.25 28.69 -2.08
C GLY A 394 -23.18 29.82 -2.58
N GLY A 395 -24.37 29.49 -3.03
CA GLY A 395 -25.36 30.46 -3.47
C GLY A 395 -26.11 31.17 -2.31
N LEU A 396 -27.18 31.89 -2.66
CA LEU A 396 -28.06 32.56 -1.71
C LEU A 396 -29.45 31.93 -1.78
N ASP A 397 -30.13 31.83 -0.63
CA ASP A 397 -31.54 31.39 -0.54
C ASP A 397 -32.52 32.38 -1.18
N ALA A 398 -33.80 32.08 -1.14
CA ALA A 398 -34.86 32.96 -1.66
C ALA A 398 -34.94 34.31 -0.93
N ALA A 399 -34.37 34.45 0.26
CA ALA A 399 -34.29 35.68 1.05
C ALA A 399 -32.94 36.41 0.87
N GLY A 400 -32.09 35.93 -0.02
CA GLY A 400 -30.77 36.50 -0.27
C GLY A 400 -29.76 36.20 0.84
N LYS A 401 -29.91 35.09 1.56
CA LYS A 401 -29.00 34.71 2.65
C LYS A 401 -28.19 33.48 2.26
N PRO A 402 -26.90 33.39 2.69
CA PRO A 402 -26.10 32.23 2.54
C PRO A 402 -26.62 31.07 3.41
N PHE A 403 -26.09 29.84 3.15
CA PHE A 403 -26.41 28.68 3.98
C PHE A 403 -25.99 28.93 5.44
N PRO A 404 -26.89 28.72 6.41
CA PRO A 404 -26.61 29.06 7.82
C PRO A 404 -25.46 28.21 8.38
N GLY A 405 -24.43 28.86 8.91
CA GLY A 405 -23.34 28.23 9.62
C GLY A 405 -22.26 27.58 8.72
N ALA A 406 -22.48 27.48 7.42
CA ALA A 406 -21.51 26.90 6.51
C ALA A 406 -20.49 27.93 6.02
N ASN A 407 -19.25 27.45 5.77
CA ASN A 407 -18.20 28.21 5.12
C ASN A 407 -18.44 28.21 3.60
N THR A 408 -19.12 29.24 3.11
CA THR A 408 -19.51 29.38 1.70
C THR A 408 -18.89 30.61 1.07
N ALA A 409 -18.70 30.60 -0.25
CA ALA A 409 -18.16 31.73 -0.99
C ALA A 409 -19.01 33.01 -0.90
N SER A 410 -20.31 32.88 -0.63
CA SER A 410 -21.24 34.02 -0.40
C SER A 410 -21.24 34.52 1.05
N HIS A 411 -20.68 33.74 1.97
CA HIS A 411 -20.53 34.09 3.38
C HIS A 411 -19.06 33.94 3.79
N VAL A 412 -18.24 34.81 3.27
CA VAL A 412 -16.83 34.87 3.60
C VAL A 412 -16.69 35.56 4.95
N THR A 413 -16.25 34.85 5.98
CA THR A 413 -15.82 35.45 7.25
C THR A 413 -14.70 36.43 6.95
N SER A 414 -14.68 37.60 7.63
CA SER A 414 -13.75 38.70 7.36
C SER A 414 -12.29 38.16 7.24
N GLY A 415 -11.72 38.22 6.03
CA GLY A 415 -10.38 37.71 5.74
C GLY A 415 -10.29 36.53 4.77
N ALA A 416 -11.41 35.98 4.34
CA ALA A 416 -11.38 34.91 3.31
C ALA A 416 -11.28 35.51 1.90
N PRO A 417 -10.64 34.81 0.94
CA PRO A 417 -10.42 35.35 -0.39
C PRO A 417 -11.74 35.54 -1.14
N VAL A 418 -11.86 36.71 -1.79
CA VAL A 418 -12.88 36.97 -2.80
C VAL A 418 -12.52 36.12 -4.03
N PRO A 419 -13.49 35.52 -4.75
CA PRO A 419 -13.19 34.81 -5.99
C PRO A 419 -12.34 35.67 -6.94
N MET A 420 -11.22 35.14 -7.39
CA MET A 420 -10.30 35.81 -8.29
C MET A 420 -9.96 34.88 -9.46
N ASP A 421 -9.64 35.47 -10.62
CA ASP A 421 -9.01 34.77 -11.72
C ASP A 421 -7.48 34.69 -11.53
N HIS A 422 -6.80 33.94 -12.38
CA HIS A 422 -5.33 33.76 -12.31
C HIS A 422 -4.55 35.08 -12.52
N LEU A 423 -5.18 36.14 -13.01
CA LEU A 423 -4.59 37.46 -13.18
C LEU A 423 -4.83 38.36 -11.96
N GLY A 424 -5.55 37.90 -10.95
CA GLY A 424 -5.89 38.65 -9.75
C GLY A 424 -7.09 39.57 -9.92
N ASN A 425 -7.91 39.39 -10.94
CA ASN A 425 -9.15 40.14 -11.09
C ASN A 425 -10.26 39.48 -10.28
N VAL A 426 -11.09 40.27 -9.63
CA VAL A 426 -12.27 39.79 -8.90
C VAL A 426 -13.31 39.24 -9.87
N VAL A 427 -13.71 38.00 -9.67
CA VAL A 427 -14.76 37.33 -10.44
C VAL A 427 -16.03 37.26 -9.63
N GLN A 428 -17.17 37.58 -10.26
CA GLN A 428 -18.47 37.45 -9.62
C GLN A 428 -19.03 36.05 -9.82
N LEU A 429 -19.45 35.41 -8.74
CA LEU A 429 -20.14 34.11 -8.86
C LEU A 429 -21.53 34.32 -9.49
N VAL A 430 -21.79 33.56 -10.56
CA VAL A 430 -23.04 33.64 -11.30
C VAL A 430 -23.96 32.51 -10.90
N SER A 431 -25.20 32.82 -10.45
CA SER A 431 -26.19 31.80 -10.16
C SER A 431 -26.77 31.23 -11.46
N ARG A 432 -26.56 29.96 -11.71
CA ARG A 432 -26.99 29.27 -12.94
C ARG A 432 -27.98 28.15 -12.63
N PRO A 433 -28.87 27.81 -13.58
CA PRO A 433 -29.76 26.66 -13.41
C PRO A 433 -28.97 25.36 -13.42
N LEU A 434 -29.39 24.36 -12.66
CA LEU A 434 -28.85 23.02 -12.71
C LEU A 434 -29.10 22.35 -14.07
N GLY A 435 -30.30 22.50 -14.58
CA GLY A 435 -30.72 22.00 -15.87
C GLY A 435 -30.59 23.01 -17.02
N ALA A 436 -31.57 22.99 -17.94
CA ALA A 436 -31.57 23.82 -19.12
C ALA A 436 -31.50 25.33 -18.81
N LEU A 437 -30.74 26.06 -19.62
CA LEU A 437 -30.70 27.53 -19.59
C LEU A 437 -32.05 28.15 -19.96
N PRO A 438 -32.30 29.43 -19.61
CA PRO A 438 -33.49 30.14 -20.05
C PRO A 438 -33.65 30.04 -21.57
N GLY A 439 -34.84 29.62 -22.02
CA GLY A 439 -35.13 29.36 -23.44
C GLY A 439 -35.04 27.88 -23.83
N GLY A 440 -34.74 26.97 -22.87
CA GLY A 440 -34.72 25.53 -23.11
C GLY A 440 -33.43 24.99 -23.72
N ALA A 441 -32.38 25.83 -23.80
CA ALA A 441 -31.06 25.33 -24.20
C ALA A 441 -30.43 24.52 -23.06
N PRO A 442 -29.94 23.29 -23.31
CA PRO A 442 -29.20 22.54 -22.30
C PRO A 442 -27.92 23.29 -21.87
N GLN A 443 -27.42 23.03 -20.69
CA GLN A 443 -26.06 23.42 -20.32
C GLN A 443 -25.09 22.68 -21.25
N CYS A 444 -24.34 23.42 -22.02
CA CYS A 444 -23.54 22.87 -23.12
C CYS A 444 -22.04 22.95 -22.90
N TYR A 445 -21.62 23.06 -21.67
CA TYR A 445 -20.23 22.98 -21.30
C TYR A 445 -20.05 21.91 -20.24
N ASN A 446 -19.02 21.09 -20.45
CA ASN A 446 -18.53 20.14 -19.49
C ASN A 446 -17.12 20.59 -19.09
N PRO A 447 -16.91 21.32 -18.00
CA PRO A 447 -15.58 21.77 -17.63
C PRO A 447 -14.65 20.58 -17.42
N GLY A 448 -13.38 20.75 -17.80
CA GLY A 448 -12.33 19.77 -17.47
C GLY A 448 -12.26 19.59 -15.95
N HIS A 449 -12.22 18.36 -15.48
CA HIS A 449 -12.19 18.07 -14.05
C HIS A 449 -11.20 16.95 -13.69
N GLU A 450 -10.36 16.58 -14.68
CA GLU A 450 -9.27 15.67 -14.46
C GLU A 450 -8.21 16.27 -13.52
N HIS A 451 -7.35 15.42 -12.98
CA HIS A 451 -6.30 15.80 -12.03
C HIS A 451 -5.53 17.06 -12.45
N VAL A 452 -5.09 17.13 -13.71
CA VAL A 452 -4.29 18.27 -14.19
C VAL A 452 -5.03 19.58 -14.11
N TRP A 453 -6.33 19.60 -14.41
CA TRP A 453 -7.16 20.80 -14.34
C TRP A 453 -7.52 21.18 -12.93
N GLN A 454 -7.69 20.17 -12.06
CA GLN A 454 -7.91 20.42 -10.64
C GLN A 454 -6.68 21.08 -9.99
N GLN A 455 -5.46 20.56 -10.29
CA GLN A 455 -4.23 21.20 -9.82
C GLN A 455 -4.04 22.61 -10.36
N THR A 456 -4.45 22.84 -11.62
CA THR A 456 -4.44 24.18 -12.24
C THR A 456 -5.38 25.13 -11.51
N ALA A 457 -6.62 24.69 -11.23
CA ALA A 457 -7.62 25.51 -10.54
C ALA A 457 -7.22 25.84 -9.09
N ILE A 458 -6.66 24.85 -8.38
CA ILE A 458 -6.20 25.01 -7.00
C ILE A 458 -4.99 25.96 -6.91
N ASP A 459 -4.12 26.01 -7.92
CA ASP A 459 -2.87 26.82 -7.98
C ASP A 459 -2.10 26.86 -6.64
N GLY A 460 -1.73 25.69 -6.13
CA GLY A 460 -0.98 25.58 -4.88
C GLY A 460 -1.74 26.07 -3.64
N GLY A 461 -3.05 26.19 -3.71
CA GLY A 461 -3.96 26.62 -2.64
C GLY A 461 -4.44 28.06 -2.76
N LYS A 462 -4.16 28.75 -3.87
CA LYS A 462 -4.69 30.10 -4.09
C LYS A 462 -6.15 30.11 -4.54
N MET A 463 -6.61 29.01 -5.15
CA MET A 463 -7.98 28.84 -5.65
C MET A 463 -8.36 29.91 -6.70
N ASP A 464 -7.44 30.26 -7.59
CA ASP A 464 -7.58 31.34 -8.57
C ASP A 464 -7.40 30.93 -10.03
N GLY A 465 -7.16 29.63 -10.30
CA GLY A 465 -6.93 29.12 -11.66
C GLY A 465 -8.16 28.51 -12.35
N PHE A 466 -9.38 28.73 -11.87
CA PHE A 466 -10.60 28.13 -12.44
C PHE A 466 -10.94 28.67 -13.84
N ASP A 467 -10.51 29.86 -14.18
CA ASP A 467 -10.63 30.42 -15.53
C ASP A 467 -9.71 29.79 -16.57
N LEU A 468 -8.69 29.05 -16.12
CA LEU A 468 -7.79 28.27 -16.96
C LEU A 468 -8.31 26.86 -17.27
N VAL A 469 -9.35 26.42 -16.57
CA VAL A 469 -9.96 25.10 -16.79
C VAL A 469 -10.69 25.09 -18.15
N PRO A 470 -10.40 24.14 -19.02
CA PRO A 470 -11.01 24.07 -20.35
C PRO A 470 -12.53 23.87 -20.27
N LEU A 471 -13.22 24.47 -21.21
CA LEU A 471 -14.67 24.33 -21.38
C LEU A 471 -14.95 23.74 -22.77
N PRO A 472 -14.73 22.43 -22.98
CA PRO A 472 -15.02 21.82 -24.23
C PRO A 472 -16.53 21.94 -24.54
N PRO A 473 -16.85 22.38 -25.78
CA PRO A 473 -18.23 22.42 -26.21
C PRO A 473 -18.75 21.00 -26.43
N VAL A 474 -19.86 20.67 -25.83
CA VAL A 474 -20.59 19.43 -26.13
C VAL A 474 -21.63 19.68 -27.22
N PRO A 475 -22.07 18.65 -27.95
CA PRO A 475 -23.10 18.82 -28.98
C PRO A 475 -24.34 19.49 -28.38
N CYS A 476 -24.59 20.72 -28.79
CA CYS A 476 -25.71 21.53 -28.36
C CYS A 476 -26.61 21.91 -29.52
N PRO A 477 -27.94 21.89 -29.34
CA PRO A 477 -28.87 22.30 -30.36
C PRO A 477 -28.79 23.77 -30.77
N SER A 478 -28.21 24.63 -29.92
CA SER A 478 -28.06 26.06 -30.12
C SER A 478 -26.59 26.46 -30.25
N ALA A 479 -26.32 27.49 -31.04
CA ALA A 479 -24.96 28.05 -31.14
C ALA A 479 -24.47 28.53 -29.78
N LEU A 480 -23.34 27.98 -29.33
CA LEU A 480 -22.67 28.44 -28.14
C LEU A 480 -21.94 29.77 -28.37
N PRO A 481 -21.74 30.57 -27.32
CA PRO A 481 -20.78 31.68 -27.38
C PRO A 481 -19.40 31.17 -27.82
N SER A 482 -18.78 31.87 -28.76
CA SER A 482 -17.40 31.59 -29.16
C SER A 482 -16.60 32.92 -29.14
N PRO A 483 -15.57 33.04 -28.32
CA PRO A 483 -15.03 32.02 -27.41
C PRO A 483 -15.96 31.68 -26.23
N ALA A 484 -15.71 30.52 -25.57
CA ALA A 484 -16.41 30.15 -24.34
C ALA A 484 -16.15 31.23 -23.25
N PRO A 485 -17.11 31.49 -22.37
CA PRO A 485 -16.91 32.41 -21.26
C PRO A 485 -15.78 31.95 -20.32
N THR A 486 -14.82 32.79 -20.04
CA THR A 486 -13.68 32.49 -19.14
C THR A 486 -14.10 32.36 -17.68
N ASP A 487 -15.25 32.89 -17.32
CA ASP A 487 -15.84 32.89 -15.98
C ASP A 487 -16.91 31.81 -15.76
N TRP A 488 -17.07 30.87 -16.72
CA TRP A 488 -18.12 29.84 -16.63
C TRP A 488 -18.01 29.00 -15.37
N ASN A 489 -16.81 28.66 -14.95
CA ASN A 489 -16.54 27.81 -13.80
C ASN A 489 -16.84 28.49 -12.45
N TYR A 490 -16.90 29.83 -12.45
CA TYR A 490 -17.24 30.64 -11.26
C TYR A 490 -18.77 30.78 -11.12
N GLN A 491 -19.40 29.69 -10.69
CA GLN A 491 -20.86 29.67 -10.59
C GLN A 491 -21.37 28.96 -9.35
N THR A 492 -22.56 29.34 -8.92
CA THR A 492 -23.37 28.60 -7.95
C THR A 492 -24.66 28.16 -8.63
N LEU A 493 -25.22 27.04 -8.16
CA LEU A 493 -26.53 26.60 -8.64
C LEU A 493 -27.65 27.49 -8.07
N ARG A 494 -28.73 27.62 -8.85
CA ARG A 494 -29.93 28.34 -8.34
C ARG A 494 -30.49 27.61 -7.14
N TYR A 495 -30.75 28.36 -6.09
CA TYR A 495 -31.40 27.85 -4.89
C TYR A 495 -32.70 27.07 -5.20
N SER A 496 -33.54 27.55 -6.15
CA SER A 496 -34.76 26.84 -6.53
C SER A 496 -34.53 25.41 -6.98
N ASP A 497 -33.41 25.15 -7.64
CA ASP A 497 -33.07 23.84 -8.20
C ASP A 497 -32.46 22.92 -7.14
N VAL A 498 -31.58 23.44 -6.28
CA VAL A 498 -30.92 22.69 -5.21
C VAL A 498 -31.60 22.76 -3.87
N LYS A 499 -32.75 23.45 -3.78
CA LYS A 499 -33.52 23.56 -2.55
C LYS A 499 -33.81 22.24 -1.84
N PRO A 500 -34.06 21.12 -2.53
CA PRO A 500 -34.22 19.83 -1.85
C PRO A 500 -32.99 19.44 -1.03
N TYR A 501 -31.76 19.62 -1.54
CA TYR A 501 -30.53 19.38 -0.80
C TYR A 501 -30.41 20.32 0.40
N TRP A 502 -30.62 21.62 0.19
CA TRP A 502 -30.61 22.61 1.27
C TRP A 502 -31.59 22.24 2.38
N SER A 503 -32.82 21.84 2.02
CA SER A 503 -33.84 21.46 3.01
C SER A 503 -33.44 20.24 3.84
N MET A 504 -32.75 19.26 3.25
CA MET A 504 -32.19 18.09 3.97
C MET A 504 -31.04 18.51 4.89
N ALA A 505 -30.12 19.32 4.37
CA ALA A 505 -28.94 19.81 5.11
C ALA A 505 -29.35 20.74 6.29
N GLU A 506 -30.31 21.65 6.09
CA GLU A 506 -30.86 22.50 7.14
C GLU A 506 -31.63 21.71 8.23
N THR A 507 -32.18 20.56 7.87
CA THR A 507 -32.96 19.72 8.78
C THR A 507 -32.09 18.76 9.57
N TYR A 508 -31.06 18.21 8.92
CA TYR A 508 -30.16 17.23 9.48
C TYR A 508 -28.74 17.79 9.58
N ALA A 509 -27.72 17.08 9.11
CA ALA A 509 -26.35 17.55 9.21
C ALA A 509 -25.69 17.72 7.84
N LEU A 510 -24.93 18.79 7.69
CA LEU A 510 -24.09 19.13 6.55
C LEU A 510 -22.63 19.09 6.99
N SER A 511 -21.74 18.60 6.16
CA SER A 511 -20.30 18.91 6.27
C SER A 511 -19.93 19.96 5.23
N ASP A 512 -19.25 21.01 5.66
CA ASP A 512 -18.61 22.00 4.78
C ASP A 512 -17.10 21.83 4.67
N ASN A 513 -16.60 20.65 5.08
CA ASN A 513 -15.19 20.30 5.08
C ASN A 513 -14.96 18.86 4.58
N HIS A 514 -15.75 18.46 3.57
CA HIS A 514 -15.59 17.23 2.84
C HIS A 514 -14.76 17.47 1.57
N PHE A 515 -13.74 16.65 1.33
CA PHE A 515 -12.87 16.73 0.17
C PHE A 515 -12.82 15.39 -0.56
N GLU A 516 -12.58 15.43 -1.86
CA GLU A 516 -12.17 14.24 -2.58
C GLU A 516 -10.94 13.63 -1.88
N THR A 517 -10.91 12.31 -1.72
CA THR A 517 -9.80 11.61 -1.07
C THR A 517 -8.49 11.81 -1.82
N ILE A 518 -8.58 11.90 -3.15
CA ILE A 518 -7.44 12.23 -4.00
C ILE A 518 -7.86 13.26 -5.05
N SER A 519 -6.89 14.05 -5.51
CA SER A 519 -7.10 14.95 -6.65
C SER A 519 -7.17 14.11 -7.93
N SER A 520 -8.40 13.90 -8.44
CA SER A 520 -8.65 13.01 -9.60
C SER A 520 -9.98 13.31 -10.27
N GLY A 521 -10.34 12.51 -11.27
CA GLY A 521 -11.70 12.48 -11.83
C GLY A 521 -12.55 11.39 -11.19
N SER A 522 -13.81 11.29 -11.64
CA SER A 522 -14.87 10.44 -11.07
C SER A 522 -14.47 8.98 -10.89
N PHE A 523 -13.79 8.38 -11.85
CA PHE A 523 -13.44 6.95 -11.78
C PHE A 523 -12.64 6.59 -10.53
N SER A 524 -11.65 7.40 -10.16
CA SER A 524 -10.82 7.16 -8.99
C SER A 524 -11.58 7.33 -7.69
N GLU A 525 -12.44 8.35 -7.57
CA GLU A 525 -13.25 8.56 -6.38
C GLU A 525 -14.29 7.44 -6.20
N HIS A 526 -14.89 6.96 -7.30
CA HIS A 526 -15.74 5.77 -7.25
C HIS A 526 -14.98 4.50 -6.85
N LEU A 527 -13.72 4.32 -7.31
CA LEU A 527 -12.87 3.23 -6.83
C LEU A 527 -12.66 3.30 -5.32
N ILE A 528 -12.40 4.50 -4.79
CA ILE A 528 -12.23 4.72 -3.35
C ILE A 528 -13.55 4.45 -2.61
N ALA A 529 -14.68 4.94 -3.12
CA ALA A 529 -16.01 4.69 -2.55
C ALA A 529 -16.38 3.20 -2.50
N ALA A 530 -15.81 2.38 -3.37
CA ALA A 530 -16.08 0.94 -3.42
C ALA A 530 -15.00 0.07 -2.77
N SER A 531 -13.75 0.54 -2.68
CA SER A 531 -12.64 -0.31 -2.24
C SER A 531 -11.67 0.36 -1.25
N GLY A 532 -11.90 1.62 -0.88
CA GLY A 532 -10.96 2.37 -0.05
C GLY A 532 -9.60 2.61 -0.73
N ASN A 533 -9.47 2.30 -2.01
CA ASN A 533 -8.21 2.36 -2.73
C ASN A 533 -8.44 2.62 -4.22
N ASN A 534 -7.60 3.43 -4.83
CA ASN A 534 -7.61 3.67 -6.28
C ASN A 534 -6.40 3.03 -7.00
N ASN A 535 -5.51 2.37 -6.28
CA ASN A 535 -4.30 1.73 -6.82
C ASN A 535 -3.49 2.64 -7.76
N ARG A 536 -3.31 3.89 -7.37
CA ARG A 536 -2.60 4.95 -8.11
C ARG A 536 -3.27 5.36 -9.42
N ILE A 537 -4.51 4.99 -9.64
CA ILE A 537 -5.26 5.40 -10.82
C ILE A 537 -5.78 6.80 -10.59
N ILE A 538 -5.47 7.70 -11.50
CA ILE A 538 -6.05 9.04 -11.56
C ILE A 538 -6.69 9.24 -12.93
N ASP A 539 -7.70 10.05 -12.96
CA ASP A 539 -8.53 10.34 -14.12
C ASP A 539 -9.33 9.14 -14.67
N ASN A 540 -10.14 9.42 -15.64
CA ASN A 540 -11.13 8.49 -16.17
C ASN A 540 -10.54 7.56 -17.24
N PRO A 541 -11.07 6.33 -17.40
CA PRO A 541 -10.78 5.50 -18.55
C PRO A 541 -11.16 6.18 -19.88
N THR A 542 -10.33 6.01 -20.90
CA THR A 542 -10.45 6.74 -22.17
C THR A 542 -11.60 6.29 -23.06
N THR A 543 -12.25 5.17 -22.78
CA THR A 543 -13.37 4.64 -23.57
C THR A 543 -14.39 3.95 -22.67
N ARG A 544 -15.64 3.91 -23.11
CA ARG A 544 -16.77 3.30 -22.39
C ARG A 544 -17.23 1.96 -22.97
N PRO A 545 -17.93 1.14 -22.17
CA PRO A 545 -18.15 1.31 -20.72
C PRO A 545 -16.84 1.16 -19.93
N TRP A 546 -16.72 1.87 -18.84
CA TRP A 546 -15.58 1.67 -17.94
C TRP A 546 -15.64 0.28 -17.31
N GLY A 547 -14.49 -0.31 -17.02
CA GLY A 547 -14.45 -1.59 -16.34
C GLY A 547 -14.35 -2.83 -17.23
N CYS A 548 -14.67 -3.97 -16.64
CA CYS A 548 -14.53 -5.29 -17.28
C CYS A 548 -15.42 -5.49 -18.52
N ASP A 549 -16.47 -4.72 -18.66
CA ASP A 549 -17.42 -4.81 -19.78
C ASP A 549 -16.93 -4.12 -21.04
N ASN A 550 -15.79 -3.44 -21.02
CA ASN A 550 -15.25 -2.84 -22.23
C ASN A 550 -14.85 -3.91 -23.23
N PRO A 551 -15.50 -3.98 -24.40
CA PRO A 551 -15.35 -5.11 -25.33
C PRO A 551 -13.99 -5.16 -26.04
N ASN A 552 -13.28 -4.04 -26.08
CA ASN A 552 -12.07 -3.92 -26.88
C ASN A 552 -10.77 -4.12 -26.09
N GLY A 553 -10.83 -4.21 -24.77
CA GLY A 553 -9.66 -4.28 -23.89
C GLY A 553 -8.70 -3.09 -24.04
N ALA A 554 -9.19 -2.00 -24.67
CA ALA A 554 -8.38 -0.82 -24.99
C ALA A 554 -8.57 0.33 -24.03
N THR A 555 -9.53 0.22 -23.11
CA THR A 555 -9.78 1.22 -22.10
C THR A 555 -8.64 1.16 -21.08
N GLN A 556 -7.94 2.27 -20.93
CA GLN A 556 -6.80 2.41 -20.04
C GLN A 556 -6.97 3.65 -19.18
N THR A 557 -6.41 3.60 -18.00
CA THR A 557 -6.41 4.73 -17.06
C THR A 557 -4.99 5.22 -16.88
N PRO A 558 -4.75 6.52 -16.78
CA PRO A 558 -3.47 7.05 -16.33
C PRO A 558 -3.14 6.51 -14.93
N GLU A 559 -1.89 6.23 -14.67
CA GLU A 559 -1.41 5.84 -13.35
C GLU A 559 -0.58 6.97 -12.73
N TYR A 560 -0.68 7.05 -11.42
CA TYR A 560 0.18 7.90 -10.62
C TYR A 560 1.47 7.16 -10.26
N ILE A 561 2.63 7.77 -10.52
CA ILE A 561 3.93 7.28 -10.07
C ILE A 561 4.64 8.37 -9.30
N GLU A 562 5.16 8.02 -8.13
CA GLU A 562 6.12 8.89 -7.46
C GLU A 562 7.45 8.94 -8.24
N ALA A 563 7.83 10.12 -8.70
CA ALA A 563 9.15 10.32 -9.30
C ALA A 563 10.23 10.30 -8.21
N GLY A 564 11.13 9.31 -8.26
CA GLY A 564 12.49 9.31 -7.71
C GLY A 564 12.78 10.03 -6.38
N GLY A 565 11.86 10.00 -5.39
CA GLY A 565 12.11 10.54 -4.05
C GLY A 565 11.84 12.03 -3.84
N GLY A 566 11.17 12.68 -4.77
CA GLY A 566 10.67 14.05 -4.65
C GLY A 566 9.17 14.13 -4.91
N ILE A 567 8.53 15.17 -4.43
CA ILE A 567 7.13 15.46 -4.72
C ILE A 567 7.02 15.85 -6.20
N GLY A 568 6.88 14.87 -7.08
CA GLY A 568 6.66 15.03 -8.49
C GLY A 568 5.90 13.83 -9.01
N LEU A 569 4.75 14.07 -9.62
CA LEU A 569 3.95 13.04 -10.27
C LEU A 569 4.47 12.81 -11.67
N ASP A 570 5.00 11.61 -11.96
CA ASP A 570 5.21 11.18 -13.33
C ASP A 570 3.93 10.53 -13.83
N TYR A 571 3.28 11.22 -14.75
CA TYR A 571 2.10 10.72 -15.44
C TYR A 571 2.51 9.59 -16.39
N ILE A 572 2.05 8.36 -16.13
CA ILE A 572 2.13 7.30 -17.12
C ILE A 572 0.82 7.27 -17.89
N PRO A 573 0.80 7.78 -19.11
CA PRO A 573 -0.31 7.53 -20.00
C PRO A 573 -0.35 6.03 -20.33
N ASN A 574 -1.54 5.45 -20.46
CA ASN A 574 -1.78 4.03 -20.71
C ASN A 574 -1.61 3.14 -19.47
N GLY A 575 -2.31 3.48 -18.43
CA GLY A 575 -2.49 2.65 -17.25
C GLY A 575 -3.16 1.30 -17.52
N PRO A 576 -3.36 0.48 -16.51
CA PRO A 576 -3.89 -0.87 -16.68
C PRO A 576 -5.34 -0.84 -17.19
N PHE A 577 -5.72 -1.87 -17.90
CA PHE A 577 -7.12 -2.11 -18.24
C PHE A 577 -7.95 -2.20 -16.95
N PRO A 578 -9.03 -1.43 -16.84
CA PRO A 578 -9.76 -1.28 -15.57
C PRO A 578 -10.67 -2.47 -15.28
N CYS A 579 -10.08 -3.66 -15.17
CA CYS A 579 -10.73 -4.88 -14.69
C CYS A 579 -9.82 -5.52 -13.63
N PHE A 580 -9.93 -4.99 -12.44
CA PHE A 580 -9.01 -5.20 -11.33
C PHE A 580 -9.35 -6.46 -10.52
N SER A 581 -8.48 -6.80 -9.56
CA SER A 581 -8.64 -7.99 -8.73
C SER A 581 -8.35 -7.77 -7.24
N TRP A 582 -8.05 -6.52 -6.80
CA TRP A 582 -7.94 -6.27 -5.36
C TRP A 582 -9.33 -6.24 -4.71
N PRO A 583 -9.42 -6.53 -3.39
CA PRO A 583 -10.69 -6.63 -2.69
C PRO A 583 -11.49 -5.32 -2.69
N THR A 584 -12.80 -5.44 -2.90
CA THR A 584 -13.76 -4.36 -2.68
C THR A 584 -14.38 -4.44 -1.28
N PHE A 585 -15.06 -3.35 -0.87
CA PHE A 585 -15.85 -3.37 0.37
C PHE A 585 -17.00 -4.38 0.29
N ALA A 586 -17.51 -4.66 -0.91
CA ALA A 586 -18.47 -5.71 -1.17
C ALA A 586 -17.91 -7.12 -0.86
N ASP A 587 -16.65 -7.37 -1.22
CA ASP A 587 -15.94 -8.60 -0.87
C ASP A 587 -15.77 -8.72 0.64
N VAL A 588 -15.37 -7.64 1.30
CA VAL A 588 -15.20 -7.61 2.76
C VAL A 588 -16.53 -7.84 3.46
N MET A 589 -17.59 -7.15 3.04
CA MET A 589 -18.95 -7.36 3.56
C MET A 589 -19.36 -8.83 3.43
N THR A 590 -19.19 -9.42 2.26
CA THR A 590 -19.49 -10.85 1.99
C THR A 590 -18.70 -11.78 2.91
N LYS A 591 -17.38 -11.53 3.03
CA LYS A 591 -16.48 -12.32 3.88
C LYS A 591 -16.92 -12.32 5.35
N TYR A 592 -17.45 -11.20 5.83
CA TYR A 592 -17.89 -11.07 7.23
C TYR A 592 -19.40 -11.30 7.42
N GLY A 593 -20.07 -11.86 6.41
CA GLY A 593 -21.49 -12.24 6.48
C GLY A 593 -22.43 -11.03 6.62
N LYS A 594 -22.02 -9.89 6.10
CA LYS A 594 -22.82 -8.67 6.05
C LYS A 594 -23.53 -8.55 4.72
N SER A 595 -24.78 -8.11 4.73
CA SER A 595 -25.52 -7.89 3.51
C SER A 595 -25.18 -6.58 2.85
N TRP A 596 -25.05 -6.57 1.52
CA TRP A 596 -24.86 -5.37 0.74
C TRP A 596 -25.63 -5.41 -0.58
N LEU A 597 -25.98 -4.26 -1.10
CA LEU A 597 -26.61 -4.06 -2.39
C LEU A 597 -25.98 -2.85 -3.09
N TYR A 598 -25.94 -2.90 -4.41
CA TYR A 598 -25.42 -1.83 -5.26
C TYR A 598 -26.47 -1.49 -6.32
N TYR A 599 -27.09 -0.31 -6.23
CA TYR A 599 -28.07 0.14 -7.20
C TYR A 599 -27.42 1.03 -8.23
N ALA A 600 -27.46 0.60 -9.48
CA ALA A 600 -26.77 1.24 -10.59
C ALA A 600 -27.64 1.36 -11.82
N PRO A 601 -27.30 2.23 -12.78
CA PRO A 601 -27.84 2.23 -14.13
C PRO A 601 -27.63 0.86 -14.80
N GLY A 602 -28.47 0.54 -15.79
CA GLY A 602 -28.26 -0.63 -16.64
C GLY A 602 -27.13 -0.40 -17.63
N ASN A 603 -26.54 -1.45 -18.16
CA ASN A 603 -25.40 -1.38 -19.09
C ASN A 603 -25.69 -0.70 -20.44
N GLN A 604 -26.93 -0.29 -20.69
CA GLN A 604 -27.36 0.49 -21.84
C GLN A 604 -27.74 1.93 -21.48
N ASP A 605 -27.70 2.26 -20.19
CA ASP A 605 -28.04 3.58 -19.69
C ASP A 605 -26.75 4.41 -19.53
N PHE A 606 -26.83 5.70 -19.80
CA PHE A 606 -25.75 6.63 -19.51
C PHE A 606 -25.67 6.85 -17.99
N GLY A 607 -24.45 6.80 -17.45
CA GLY A 607 -24.15 6.69 -16.02
C GLY A 607 -23.78 5.25 -15.62
N TYR A 608 -23.82 4.27 -16.55
CA TYR A 608 -23.32 2.92 -16.27
C TYR A 608 -21.81 2.91 -15.99
N GLU A 609 -21.07 3.84 -16.55
CA GLU A 609 -19.66 4.08 -16.28
C GLU A 609 -19.36 4.25 -14.80
N TRP A 610 -20.28 4.84 -14.04
CA TRP A 610 -20.16 5.03 -12.59
C TRP A 610 -20.50 3.77 -11.78
N SER A 611 -20.93 2.70 -12.43
CA SER A 611 -21.16 1.39 -11.80
C SER A 611 -19.82 0.70 -11.51
N ILE A 612 -19.08 1.24 -10.55
CA ILE A 612 -17.66 0.94 -10.35
C ILE A 612 -17.36 -0.53 -10.00
N LEU A 613 -18.29 -1.30 -9.43
CA LEU A 613 -18.10 -2.73 -9.21
C LEU A 613 -17.91 -3.50 -10.52
N ASN A 614 -18.30 -2.92 -11.68
CA ASN A 614 -17.95 -3.43 -13.00
C ASN A 614 -16.43 -3.39 -13.28
N ALA A 615 -15.67 -2.56 -12.57
CA ALA A 615 -14.21 -2.49 -12.70
C ALA A 615 -13.47 -3.58 -11.90
N PHE A 616 -14.18 -4.46 -11.19
CA PHE A 616 -13.59 -5.53 -10.40
C PHE A 616 -14.00 -6.90 -10.94
N ASN A 617 -13.03 -7.68 -11.40
CA ASN A 617 -13.25 -8.98 -12.03
C ASN A 617 -14.05 -9.94 -11.15
N GLN A 618 -13.68 -10.04 -9.87
CA GLN A 618 -14.33 -10.94 -8.93
C GLN A 618 -15.78 -10.54 -8.63
N ASP A 619 -16.10 -9.25 -8.65
CA ASP A 619 -17.46 -8.76 -8.48
C ASP A 619 -18.25 -8.94 -9.77
N ARG A 620 -17.73 -8.45 -10.90
CA ARG A 620 -18.43 -8.44 -12.18
C ARG A 620 -18.78 -9.83 -12.71
N TYR A 621 -17.87 -10.77 -12.60
CA TYR A 621 -18.05 -12.14 -13.08
C TYR A 621 -18.30 -13.15 -11.96
N GLY A 622 -18.31 -12.70 -10.71
CA GLY A 622 -18.59 -13.53 -9.54
C GLY A 622 -20.07 -13.66 -9.23
N PRO A 623 -20.44 -14.57 -8.31
CA PRO A 623 -21.83 -14.77 -7.89
C PRO A 623 -22.41 -13.55 -7.18
N ALA A 624 -21.57 -12.70 -6.63
CA ALA A 624 -21.95 -11.49 -5.91
C ALA A 624 -22.56 -10.41 -6.82
N TRP A 625 -22.36 -10.51 -8.16
CA TRP A 625 -22.97 -9.59 -9.13
C TRP A 625 -24.51 -9.56 -9.02
N SER A 626 -25.13 -10.62 -8.50
CA SER A 626 -26.56 -10.64 -8.22
C SER A 626 -27.03 -9.58 -7.22
N ASN A 627 -26.12 -8.97 -6.47
CA ASN A 627 -26.39 -7.85 -5.56
C ASN A 627 -26.33 -6.47 -6.26
N VAL A 628 -25.88 -6.42 -7.52
CA VAL A 628 -25.95 -5.24 -8.36
C VAL A 628 -27.31 -5.19 -9.04
N ILE A 629 -28.10 -4.17 -8.73
CA ILE A 629 -29.50 -4.04 -9.12
C ILE A 629 -29.67 -2.89 -10.08
N SER A 630 -30.28 -3.16 -11.22
CA SER A 630 -30.69 -2.16 -12.22
C SER A 630 -32.18 -2.29 -12.53
N PRO A 631 -32.86 -1.18 -12.81
CA PRO A 631 -32.40 0.21 -12.73
C PRO A 631 -32.24 0.67 -11.28
N ASN A 632 -31.38 1.66 -11.05
CA ASN A 632 -31.07 2.21 -9.72
C ASN A 632 -32.32 2.69 -8.93
N VAL A 633 -33.34 3.20 -9.59
CA VAL A 633 -34.62 3.62 -8.97
C VAL A 633 -35.39 2.46 -8.31
N GLN A 634 -35.03 1.20 -8.61
CA GLN A 634 -35.61 0.02 -7.97
C GLN A 634 -35.43 0.04 -6.45
N PHE A 635 -34.41 0.74 -5.94
CA PHE A 635 -34.19 0.97 -4.51
C PHE A 635 -35.45 1.45 -3.81
N ILE A 636 -36.20 2.39 -4.41
CA ILE A 636 -37.44 2.95 -3.81
C ILE A 636 -38.50 1.87 -3.59
N ASN A 637 -38.62 0.95 -4.54
CA ASN A 637 -39.59 -0.16 -4.42
C ASN A 637 -39.11 -1.22 -3.45
N ASP A 638 -37.82 -1.53 -3.43
CA ASP A 638 -37.23 -2.55 -2.55
C ASP A 638 -37.33 -2.10 -1.09
N VAL A 639 -37.00 -0.84 -0.79
CA VAL A 639 -37.18 -0.28 0.57
C VAL A 639 -38.65 -0.35 0.99
N ALA A 640 -39.57 0.02 0.12
CA ALA A 640 -41.01 -0.06 0.39
C ALA A 640 -41.50 -1.51 0.59
N ALA A 641 -40.83 -2.48 -0.05
CA ALA A 641 -41.11 -3.92 0.11
C ALA A 641 -40.40 -4.53 1.33
N GLY A 642 -39.75 -3.72 2.16
CA GLY A 642 -39.05 -4.20 3.35
C GLY A 642 -37.67 -4.83 3.08
N LYS A 643 -36.99 -4.40 2.01
CA LYS A 643 -35.64 -4.81 1.65
C LYS A 643 -34.68 -3.63 1.78
N LEU A 644 -33.74 -3.74 2.69
CA LEU A 644 -32.61 -2.81 2.81
C LEU A 644 -31.40 -3.57 3.34
N ALA A 645 -30.29 -3.52 2.64
CA ALA A 645 -29.05 -4.15 3.07
C ALA A 645 -28.38 -3.38 4.22
N GLN A 646 -27.41 -4.01 4.88
CA GLN A 646 -26.60 -3.34 5.90
C GLN A 646 -25.73 -2.22 5.32
N PHE A 647 -25.27 -2.41 4.08
CA PHE A 647 -24.63 -1.34 3.32
C PHE A 647 -25.22 -1.30 1.89
N THR A 648 -25.55 -0.11 1.41
CA THR A 648 -26.14 0.07 0.09
C THR A 648 -25.50 1.25 -0.60
N TRP A 649 -24.88 1.01 -1.76
CA TRP A 649 -24.47 2.07 -2.68
C TRP A 649 -25.61 2.39 -3.62
N ILE A 650 -25.73 3.65 -4.00
CA ILE A 650 -26.64 4.11 -5.05
C ILE A 650 -25.89 5.10 -5.92
N VAL A 651 -25.74 4.77 -7.21
CA VAL A 651 -25.18 5.65 -8.21
C VAL A 651 -26.27 6.09 -9.21
N PRO A 652 -26.23 7.33 -9.69
CA PRO A 652 -27.26 7.89 -10.56
C PRO A 652 -27.14 7.44 -12.00
N THR A 653 -28.16 7.75 -12.81
CA THR A 653 -28.02 7.89 -14.27
C THR A 653 -27.53 9.30 -14.58
N LEU A 654 -27.05 9.56 -15.79
CA LEU A 654 -26.70 10.92 -16.21
C LEU A 654 -27.84 11.92 -15.94
N ALA A 655 -29.08 11.55 -16.23
CA ALA A 655 -30.23 12.44 -16.02
C ALA A 655 -30.52 12.77 -14.56
N THR A 656 -30.01 11.99 -13.62
CA THR A 656 -30.29 12.14 -12.18
C THR A 656 -29.02 12.43 -11.35
N SER A 657 -27.89 12.72 -11.99
CA SER A 657 -26.57 12.78 -11.37
C SER A 657 -26.12 14.18 -10.91
N ASP A 658 -26.79 15.24 -11.34
CA ASP A 658 -26.33 16.63 -11.22
C ASP A 658 -25.10 17.00 -12.08
N HIS A 659 -24.55 16.04 -12.85
CA HIS A 659 -23.39 16.26 -13.69
C HIS A 659 -23.53 17.51 -14.57
N PRO A 660 -22.50 18.38 -14.69
CA PRO A 660 -22.61 19.66 -15.41
C PRO A 660 -23.24 19.59 -16.78
N ARG A 661 -23.07 18.50 -17.48
CA ARG A 661 -23.60 18.27 -18.83
C ARG A 661 -24.98 17.66 -18.86
N SER A 662 -25.51 17.13 -17.78
CA SER A 662 -26.77 16.37 -17.80
C SER A 662 -27.91 17.16 -18.44
N GLY A 663 -27.87 18.48 -18.36
CA GLY A 663 -28.88 19.38 -18.90
C GLY A 663 -30.25 19.23 -18.25
N THR A 664 -30.30 18.49 -17.13
CA THR A 664 -31.50 18.14 -16.39
C THR A 664 -31.45 18.70 -14.98
N ASN A 665 -32.56 18.74 -14.27
CA ASN A 665 -32.66 19.16 -12.87
C ASN A 665 -33.39 18.10 -12.03
N GLU A 666 -33.34 16.87 -12.43
CA GLU A 666 -33.97 15.73 -11.80
C GLU A 666 -33.21 15.23 -10.57
N GLY A 667 -31.88 15.42 -10.52
CA GLY A 667 -31.00 14.91 -9.47
C GLY A 667 -31.50 15.21 -8.06
N PRO A 668 -31.75 16.49 -7.70
CA PRO A 668 -32.24 16.82 -6.35
C PRO A 668 -33.58 16.17 -5.98
N SER A 669 -34.44 15.94 -6.97
CA SER A 669 -35.74 15.25 -6.76
C SER A 669 -35.53 13.71 -6.66
N TYR A 670 -34.59 13.18 -7.43
CA TYR A 670 -34.22 11.78 -7.38
C TYR A 670 -33.66 11.41 -5.99
N VAL A 671 -32.62 12.07 -5.55
CA VAL A 671 -32.00 11.86 -4.23
C VAL A 671 -33.04 12.05 -3.11
N THR A 672 -33.82 13.10 -3.18
CA THR A 672 -34.89 13.34 -2.19
C THR A 672 -35.91 12.21 -2.17
N SER A 673 -36.22 11.59 -3.31
CA SER A 673 -37.14 10.45 -3.37
C SER A 673 -36.54 9.19 -2.72
N LEU A 674 -35.24 8.98 -2.84
CA LEU A 674 -34.50 7.90 -2.16
C LEU A 674 -34.57 8.12 -0.63
N VAL A 675 -34.24 9.33 -0.17
CA VAL A 675 -34.29 9.70 1.25
C VAL A 675 -35.71 9.58 1.82
N ASN A 676 -36.71 10.06 1.10
CA ASN A 676 -38.13 9.94 1.50
C ASN A 676 -38.56 8.47 1.60
N ALA A 677 -38.06 7.58 0.71
CA ALA A 677 -38.36 6.15 0.77
C ALA A 677 -37.81 5.52 2.06
N VAL A 678 -36.56 5.83 2.42
CA VAL A 678 -35.96 5.38 3.67
C VAL A 678 -36.71 5.96 4.87
N GLY A 679 -37.00 7.28 4.86
CA GLY A 679 -37.66 7.96 5.95
C GLY A 679 -39.08 7.46 6.24
N ALA A 680 -39.80 7.00 5.21
CA ALA A 680 -41.14 6.42 5.32
C ALA A 680 -41.12 4.91 5.65
N SER A 681 -39.96 4.27 5.71
CA SER A 681 -39.79 2.82 5.89
C SER A 681 -39.65 2.42 7.36
N GLN A 682 -39.79 1.12 7.60
CA GLN A 682 -39.50 0.52 8.91
C GLN A 682 -38.01 0.62 9.31
N PHE A 683 -37.13 0.91 8.37
CA PHE A 683 -35.67 0.98 8.59
C PHE A 683 -35.20 2.33 9.12
N TRP A 684 -36.05 3.38 9.04
CA TRP A 684 -35.68 4.74 9.40
C TRP A 684 -34.94 4.83 10.74
N SER A 685 -35.48 4.19 11.78
CA SER A 685 -34.93 4.30 13.14
C SER A 685 -33.50 3.74 13.30
N THR A 686 -32.97 3.06 12.29
CA THR A 686 -31.65 2.39 12.34
C THR A 686 -30.81 2.67 11.09
N THR A 687 -31.11 3.71 10.33
CA THR A 687 -30.44 4.03 9.07
C THR A 687 -29.69 5.34 9.12
N ALA A 688 -28.46 5.36 8.56
CA ALA A 688 -27.76 6.55 8.15
C ALA A 688 -27.73 6.61 6.62
N VAL A 689 -28.14 7.75 6.07
CA VAL A 689 -28.03 8.04 4.63
C VAL A 689 -27.01 9.13 4.44
N PHE A 690 -26.02 8.88 3.60
CA PHE A 690 -25.00 9.84 3.18
C PHE A 690 -25.22 10.20 1.73
N ILE A 691 -25.10 11.48 1.41
CA ILE A 691 -25.23 12.05 0.08
C ILE A 691 -23.97 12.87 -0.14
N MET A 692 -23.20 12.54 -1.20
CA MET A 692 -22.01 13.29 -1.60
C MET A 692 -21.93 13.42 -3.11
N TRP A 693 -21.13 14.35 -3.58
CA TRP A 693 -20.67 14.42 -4.96
C TRP A 693 -19.25 13.88 -5.03
N ASP A 694 -18.98 13.07 -6.04
CA ASP A 694 -17.74 12.34 -6.21
C ASP A 694 -16.55 13.27 -6.44
N ASP A 695 -16.67 14.22 -7.37
CA ASP A 695 -15.66 15.23 -7.64
C ASP A 695 -16.25 16.65 -7.86
N TRP A 696 -15.39 17.61 -8.12
CA TRP A 696 -15.67 19.04 -8.22
C TRP A 696 -16.32 19.50 -9.53
N GLY A 697 -16.26 18.67 -10.60
CA GLY A 697 -16.84 19.00 -11.91
C GLY A 697 -16.27 20.21 -12.59
N GLY A 698 -15.05 20.62 -12.28
CA GLY A 698 -14.45 21.85 -12.79
C GLY A 698 -15.02 23.14 -12.21
N MET A 699 -15.86 23.06 -11.17
CA MET A 699 -16.58 24.18 -10.58
C MET A 699 -15.80 24.83 -9.44
N TYR A 700 -15.94 26.16 -9.30
CA TYR A 700 -15.27 26.94 -8.28
C TYR A 700 -15.60 26.47 -6.86
N ASP A 701 -14.60 26.42 -6.03
CA ASP A 701 -14.66 26.39 -4.57
C ASP A 701 -13.61 27.34 -4.00
N HIS A 702 -13.92 28.03 -2.90
CA HIS A 702 -12.98 28.98 -2.32
C HIS A 702 -12.06 28.35 -1.27
N VAL A 703 -12.29 27.12 -0.85
CA VAL A 703 -11.50 26.47 0.20
C VAL A 703 -10.47 25.54 -0.41
N PRO A 704 -9.17 25.79 -0.19
CA PRO A 704 -8.14 24.90 -0.69
C PRO A 704 -8.15 23.55 0.05
N PRO A 705 -7.83 22.45 -0.63
CA PRO A 705 -7.69 21.15 0.02
C PRO A 705 -6.56 21.18 1.05
N PRO A 706 -6.70 20.41 2.13
CA PRO A 706 -5.64 20.25 3.12
C PRO A 706 -4.37 19.65 2.50
N LYS A 707 -3.22 20.01 3.06
CA LYS A 707 -1.96 19.39 2.64
C LYS A 707 -1.86 17.99 3.19
N THR A 708 -1.47 17.05 2.35
CA THR A 708 -1.18 15.68 2.71
C THR A 708 0.12 15.21 2.09
N SER A 709 0.71 14.16 2.61
CA SER A 709 1.84 13.45 2.01
C SER A 709 1.40 12.22 1.21
N ILE A 710 0.09 11.98 1.09
CA ILE A 710 -0.46 10.78 0.47
C ILE A 710 -0.82 11.07 -0.98
N GLY A 711 -0.36 10.20 -1.89
CA GLY A 711 -0.71 10.22 -3.29
C GLY A 711 -0.59 11.57 -3.98
N PRO A 712 -1.50 11.89 -4.90
CA PRO A 712 -1.56 13.16 -5.60
C PRO A 712 -2.06 14.34 -4.75
N GLY A 713 -2.37 14.10 -3.49
CA GLY A 713 -3.01 15.07 -2.61
C GLY A 713 -4.52 14.97 -2.61
N TYR A 714 -5.18 15.56 -1.61
CA TYR A 714 -6.63 15.69 -1.61
C TYR A 714 -7.11 16.53 -2.80
N GLY A 715 -8.28 16.16 -3.32
CA GLY A 715 -8.94 16.94 -4.34
C GLY A 715 -9.75 18.10 -3.77
N ALA A 716 -10.62 18.67 -4.60
CA ALA A 716 -11.41 19.83 -4.25
C ALA A 716 -12.49 19.50 -3.22
N ARG A 717 -13.03 20.53 -2.60
CA ARG A 717 -14.10 20.40 -1.63
C ARG A 717 -15.44 20.14 -2.32
N THR A 718 -16.14 19.07 -1.93
CA THR A 718 -17.49 18.71 -2.41
C THR A 718 -18.51 18.69 -1.28
N GLY A 719 -19.80 18.59 -1.62
CA GLY A 719 -20.87 18.57 -0.63
C GLY A 719 -21.03 17.24 0.07
N PHE A 720 -21.40 17.25 1.36
CA PHE A 720 -21.70 16.02 2.10
C PHE A 720 -22.85 16.23 3.09
N ILE A 721 -23.95 15.50 2.91
CA ILE A 721 -25.13 15.56 3.77
C ILE A 721 -25.33 14.24 4.48
N ALA A 722 -25.55 14.26 5.79
CA ALA A 722 -25.91 13.10 6.59
C ALA A 722 -27.36 13.20 7.05
N VAL A 723 -28.20 12.24 6.63
CA VAL A 723 -29.62 12.16 7.00
C VAL A 723 -29.84 10.89 7.83
N SER A 724 -30.21 11.08 9.09
CA SER A 724 -30.37 9.97 10.04
C SER A 724 -31.26 10.38 11.20
N PRO A 725 -31.96 9.44 11.87
CA PRO A 725 -32.62 9.74 13.12
C PRO A 725 -31.69 10.16 14.25
N TYR A 726 -30.39 9.96 14.07
CA TYR A 726 -29.33 10.31 15.02
C TYR A 726 -28.45 11.47 14.53
N ALA A 727 -28.65 11.97 13.31
CA ALA A 727 -27.92 13.13 12.84
C ALA A 727 -28.25 14.36 13.71
N LYS A 728 -27.25 15.19 14.00
CA LYS A 728 -27.41 16.46 14.66
C LYS A 728 -28.26 17.37 13.78
N ARG A 729 -29.26 18.04 14.37
CA ARG A 729 -30.23 18.84 13.62
C ARG A 729 -29.69 20.23 13.31
N GLY A 730 -29.79 20.64 12.05
CA GLY A 730 -29.35 21.96 11.59
C GLY A 730 -27.88 22.20 11.91
N TYR A 731 -27.08 21.14 11.89
CA TYR A 731 -25.67 21.17 12.26
C TYR A 731 -24.78 21.22 11.04
N VAL A 732 -23.82 22.12 11.07
CA VAL A 732 -22.72 22.11 10.08
C VAL A 732 -21.45 21.63 10.76
N SER A 733 -20.90 20.54 10.27
CA SER A 733 -19.60 20.01 10.69
C SER A 733 -18.49 20.69 9.90
N HIS A 734 -17.48 21.16 10.62
CA HIS A 734 -16.22 21.70 10.07
C HIS A 734 -15.07 20.71 10.23
N THR A 735 -15.38 19.50 10.68
CA THR A 735 -14.38 18.41 10.81
C THR A 735 -14.02 17.92 9.42
N PHE A 736 -12.72 17.75 9.17
CA PHE A 736 -12.25 17.18 7.92
C PHE A 736 -12.78 15.77 7.73
N ILE A 737 -13.36 15.52 6.57
CA ILE A 737 -13.79 14.20 6.09
C ILE A 737 -13.48 14.09 4.60
N ASP A 738 -13.43 12.88 4.09
CA ASP A 738 -13.20 12.56 2.69
C ASP A 738 -14.08 11.40 2.22
N THR A 739 -14.02 11.03 0.95
CA THR A 739 -14.82 9.92 0.38
C THR A 739 -14.66 8.61 1.15
N ALA A 740 -13.42 8.29 1.57
CA ALA A 740 -13.13 7.06 2.33
C ALA A 740 -13.75 7.07 3.74
N SER A 741 -14.13 8.23 4.26
CA SER A 741 -14.77 8.37 5.58
C SER A 741 -16.07 7.57 5.70
N VAL A 742 -16.79 7.36 4.60
CA VAL A 742 -18.02 6.55 4.60
C VAL A 742 -17.73 5.07 4.84
N LEU A 743 -16.64 4.56 4.24
CA LEU A 743 -16.22 3.18 4.48
C LEU A 743 -15.74 3.01 5.91
N LYS A 744 -14.91 3.93 6.40
CA LYS A 744 -14.43 3.94 7.79
C LYS A 744 -15.59 3.95 8.80
N PHE A 745 -16.60 4.78 8.58
CA PHE A 745 -17.83 4.79 9.40
C PHE A 745 -18.56 3.44 9.33
N ALA A 746 -18.71 2.87 8.13
CA ALA A 746 -19.42 1.61 7.96
C ALA A 746 -18.67 0.43 8.60
N GLU A 747 -17.36 0.40 8.53
CA GLU A 747 -16.49 -0.56 9.20
C GLU A 747 -16.72 -0.56 10.71
N GLU A 748 -16.73 0.63 11.30
CA GLU A 748 -16.98 0.80 12.74
C GLU A 748 -18.41 0.39 13.10
N ILE A 749 -19.41 0.89 12.39
CA ILE A 749 -20.84 0.63 12.68
C ILE A 749 -21.19 -0.85 12.49
N LEU A 750 -20.67 -1.49 11.46
CA LEU A 750 -20.95 -2.89 11.15
C LEU A 750 -20.00 -3.87 11.82
N ASN A 751 -19.01 -3.36 12.55
CA ASN A 751 -17.97 -4.14 13.23
C ASN A 751 -17.30 -5.13 12.25
N ILE A 752 -16.73 -4.58 11.21
CA ILE A 752 -15.92 -5.28 10.20
C ILE A 752 -14.52 -4.67 10.16
N PRO A 753 -13.50 -5.43 9.77
CA PRO A 753 -12.16 -4.89 9.67
C PRO A 753 -12.05 -3.80 8.61
N SER A 754 -11.12 -2.88 8.82
CA SER A 754 -10.69 -1.92 7.81
C SER A 754 -10.21 -2.63 6.54
N MET A 755 -10.43 -1.98 5.41
CA MET A 755 -9.92 -2.41 4.11
C MET A 755 -8.41 -2.27 3.99
N GLY A 756 -7.80 -1.38 4.78
CA GLY A 756 -6.35 -1.12 4.77
C GLY A 756 -5.92 -0.17 3.67
N GLY A 757 -6.85 0.61 3.11
CA GLY A 757 -6.60 1.66 2.14
C GLY A 757 -6.67 3.06 2.78
N TYR A 758 -7.26 4.02 2.07
CA TYR A 758 -7.46 5.40 2.55
C TYR A 758 -8.36 5.49 3.80
N ASP A 759 -9.22 4.49 4.04
CA ASP A 759 -9.99 4.32 5.27
C ASP A 759 -9.12 4.23 6.53
N THR A 760 -7.85 3.84 6.40
CA THR A 760 -6.87 3.79 7.50
C THR A 760 -6.05 5.06 7.67
N ASP A 761 -6.17 6.02 6.75
CA ASP A 761 -5.45 7.28 6.90
C ASP A 761 -5.86 7.96 8.20
N SER A 762 -4.86 8.45 8.94
CA SER A 762 -5.08 9.16 10.19
C SER A 762 -5.84 10.48 10.03
N GLN A 763 -5.82 11.05 8.83
CA GLN A 763 -6.57 12.27 8.49
C GLN A 763 -8.01 11.98 8.10
N THR A 764 -8.31 10.81 7.52
CA THR A 764 -9.68 10.42 7.14
C THR A 764 -10.61 10.41 8.36
N GLY A 765 -11.63 11.25 8.34
CA GLY A 765 -12.60 11.37 9.41
C GLY A 765 -13.48 10.14 9.58
N ASP A 766 -14.12 10.01 10.74
CA ASP A 766 -14.99 8.87 11.07
C ASP A 766 -16.49 9.21 10.96
N LEU A 767 -16.84 10.38 10.50
CA LEU A 767 -18.21 10.94 10.40
C LEU A 767 -18.95 11.11 11.74
N MET A 768 -18.37 10.76 12.87
CA MET A 768 -19.03 10.75 14.18
C MET A 768 -19.44 12.16 14.63
N ASP A 769 -18.75 13.19 14.16
CA ASP A 769 -19.14 14.58 14.47
C ASP A 769 -20.52 14.97 13.92
N LEU A 770 -21.00 14.29 12.88
CA LEU A 770 -22.35 14.54 12.30
C LEU A 770 -23.49 13.97 13.15
N PHE A 771 -23.20 13.14 14.17
CA PHE A 771 -24.19 12.37 14.91
C PHE A 771 -24.27 12.75 16.38
N ASP A 772 -25.45 12.54 16.96
CA ASP A 772 -25.69 12.47 18.40
C ASP A 772 -26.39 11.16 18.74
N PHE A 773 -25.59 10.16 19.07
CA PHE A 773 -26.10 8.84 19.43
C PHE A 773 -26.67 8.76 20.86
N THR A 774 -26.66 9.84 21.63
CA THR A 774 -27.31 9.91 22.95
C THR A 774 -28.80 10.10 22.84
N GLN A 775 -29.24 10.73 21.74
CA GLN A 775 -30.66 10.98 21.53
C GLN A 775 -31.45 9.69 21.20
N ALA A 776 -32.73 9.70 21.51
CA ALA A 776 -33.66 8.71 20.94
C ALA A 776 -33.76 8.91 19.42
N PRO A 777 -34.05 7.85 18.64
CA PRO A 777 -34.21 8.02 17.20
C PRO A 777 -35.33 9.02 16.91
N THR A 778 -34.99 10.09 16.21
CA THR A 778 -35.97 11.13 15.89
C THR A 778 -36.90 10.65 14.77
N PRO A 779 -38.21 10.99 14.81
CA PRO A 779 -39.09 10.74 13.67
C PRO A 779 -38.50 11.37 12.40
N PHE A 780 -38.82 10.80 11.25
CA PHE A 780 -38.49 11.41 9.96
C PHE A 780 -39.16 12.78 9.82
N LEU A 781 -38.38 13.79 9.52
CA LEU A 781 -38.82 15.17 9.41
C LEU A 781 -39.26 15.57 8.00
N GLY A 782 -39.30 14.62 7.09
CA GLY A 782 -39.88 14.75 5.77
C GLY A 782 -41.40 14.40 5.76
N PRO A 783 -41.95 14.04 4.60
CA PRO A 783 -41.26 13.97 3.33
C PRO A 783 -40.83 15.34 2.81
N PHE A 784 -39.59 15.38 2.29
CA PHE A 784 -39.08 16.56 1.61
C PHE A 784 -39.76 16.73 0.26
N LYS A 785 -39.96 17.98 -0.15
CA LYS A 785 -40.61 18.29 -1.41
C LYS A 785 -39.71 18.02 -2.59
N THR A 786 -40.25 17.42 -3.62
CA THR A 786 -39.61 17.17 -4.92
C THR A 786 -40.30 17.99 -6.00
N GLN A 787 -39.55 18.35 -7.04
CA GLN A 787 -40.12 18.97 -8.24
C GLN A 787 -40.80 17.93 -9.14
N TYR A 788 -40.30 16.71 -9.13
CA TYR A 788 -40.80 15.57 -9.89
C TYR A 788 -41.54 14.58 -8.98
N THR A 789 -42.63 14.03 -9.46
CA THR A 789 -43.36 12.98 -8.74
C THR A 789 -42.57 11.67 -8.75
N LYS A 790 -42.83 10.79 -7.76
CA LYS A 790 -42.25 9.46 -7.73
C LYS A 790 -42.41 8.72 -9.09
N ALA A 791 -43.59 8.82 -9.72
CA ALA A 791 -43.85 8.16 -11.01
C ALA A 791 -42.99 8.71 -12.15
N GLN A 792 -42.63 9.97 -12.12
CA GLN A 792 -41.72 10.59 -13.08
C GLN A 792 -40.27 10.09 -12.82
N ILE A 793 -39.82 10.14 -11.57
CA ILE A 793 -38.50 9.65 -11.17
C ILE A 793 -38.32 8.19 -11.55
N MET A 794 -39.29 7.33 -11.30
CA MET A 794 -39.23 5.91 -11.67
C MET A 794 -39.08 5.65 -13.16
N LYS A 795 -39.39 6.62 -14.01
CA LYS A 795 -39.20 6.53 -15.46
C LYS A 795 -37.82 7.00 -15.90
N LEU A 796 -37.17 7.87 -15.12
CA LEU A 796 -35.86 8.43 -15.46
C LEU A 796 -34.73 7.40 -15.36
N GLY A 797 -34.88 6.41 -14.50
CA GLY A 797 -33.88 5.38 -14.26
C GLY A 797 -33.66 4.41 -15.44
N ALA A 798 -34.36 4.60 -16.56
CA ALA A 798 -34.23 3.74 -17.74
C ALA A 798 -34.10 4.54 -19.05
N MET A 799 -33.79 5.83 -18.97
CA MET A 799 -33.68 6.67 -20.18
C MET A 799 -32.22 6.83 -20.60
N PRO A 800 -31.83 6.36 -21.78
CA PRO A 800 -30.51 6.65 -22.32
C PRO A 800 -30.40 8.15 -22.62
N THR A 801 -29.33 8.76 -22.18
CA THR A 801 -28.99 10.18 -22.45
C THR A 801 -27.53 10.24 -22.96
N GLY A 802 -27.03 11.36 -23.46
CA GLY A 802 -25.69 11.45 -24.01
C GLY A 802 -24.56 11.13 -23.01
N ASP A 803 -23.34 10.94 -23.50
CA ASP A 803 -22.18 10.63 -22.68
C ASP A 803 -21.73 11.80 -21.79
N PRO A 804 -21.53 11.60 -20.45
CA PRO A 804 -21.08 12.67 -19.57
C PRO A 804 -19.58 12.99 -19.73
N ASP A 805 -18.74 11.98 -19.96
CA ASP A 805 -17.29 12.08 -19.87
C ASP A 805 -16.55 11.85 -21.21
N ASP A 806 -17.21 12.08 -22.33
CA ASP A 806 -16.56 12.03 -23.65
C ASP A 806 -15.66 13.26 -23.87
N TYR A 807 -14.35 13.03 -23.97
CA TYR A 807 -13.32 13.96 -24.41
C TYR A 807 -12.55 13.46 -25.61
#